data_70a6390b59c10d643e0c2251bde270fb
#
_entry.id   70a6390b59c10d643e0c2251bde270fb
#
_cell.length_a   1.000
_cell.length_b   1.000
_cell.length_c   1.000
_cell.angle_alpha   90.00
_cell.angle_beta   90.00
_cell.angle_gamma   90.00
#
_symmetry.space_group_name_H-M   'P 1'
#
loop_
_entity.id
_entity.type
_entity.pdbx_description
1 polymer ?
#
loop_
_entity_poly.entity_id
_entity_poly.type
_entity_poly.pdbx_seq_one_letter_code
_entity_poly.pdbx_strand_id
1 'polypeptide(L)'
;MAELTPMKKQYLEIKSQHPDCLLFFRLGDFYEMFDDDAKTAAAELNLTLTTRDRNKPPEQRTPMCGVPYHSSEAYISRLIAKGYKVAICEQTEDPAQAKGLVDREVIRVVTPGTLIEENMLEEGKNNFLAALYSGPQGAGLCLGDISTGEVFLTQFDPAGWQEHAINELARFSPREIILSPGACEEGLLDYLSAKLSCRVEHASEARFDLAAAQARVTQQFTVGLDQVPGDARPAIQAAGGLLSYLYETQKTDLSYLHTVRYYSTGRFLELDPVARRNLELTETLRGKEKKGSLLWVLDKTKTAMGGRQLRSWLERPLLDPVAISRRLDAVGWLVDHSVEREELTQVLREITDLERLISRIVYGTAGARDLVALAAGLRRLPELQNYLPDKSPVLLARLREQLTGLPDLTDLIARGILDEPPFSVREGGIIRAGYHEDVDQLREILTDTKGVIAKLEAAEKEKTGIKSLKVGFNKVFGYYIEVSKSYYDQVPETYIRKQTLTNCERYITQELKDMEHTILSAQDRIVALEYQLFCDIRDQVAAQSPRIQEIAGAVAQVDVLVSFATVAAENNYCMPTVDKSDRLEITEGRHPVVEKMRRDVLFVPNDTYMDNKEHLAAILTGPNMAGKSTYMRQVALMVLMAQMGSFVPARAARIGVVDRIFTRIGASDDLAGGQSTFMVEMTEVAELLKHATSRSLLILDEIGRGTSTYDGMSIARAVLEWCADPKRLGAKTLFATHYHELTVLEGELPGVKNFNIAARKKKDEILFLRKIVPGGADQSYGIEVANLAGLPPKVIRRAREILAELESQDKTPKQTSAREEPQVSLTALGEEEVLATLRNTQLESLTPLQAMNLLYELKAKL
;
A
#
# COMPACT_ATOMS: atom_id res chain seq x y z
N MET A 1 -31.63 -36.19 18.41
CA MET A 1 -30.88 -35.28 17.50
C MET A 1 -31.28 -35.62 16.06
N ALA A 2 -31.78 -34.68 15.28
CA ALA A 2 -32.11 -34.95 13.88
C ALA A 2 -30.85 -35.36 13.14
N GLU A 3 -30.93 -36.42 12.37
CA GLU A 3 -29.80 -36.96 11.61
C GLU A 3 -29.37 -35.92 10.55
N LEU A 4 -28.13 -35.42 10.65
CA LEU A 4 -27.56 -34.47 9.70
C LEU A 4 -27.45 -35.15 8.32
N THR A 5 -27.83 -34.44 7.26
CA THR A 5 -27.61 -34.95 5.88
C THR A 5 -26.13 -35.13 5.61
N PRO A 6 -25.74 -36.09 4.77
CA PRO A 6 -24.33 -36.33 4.44
C PRO A 6 -23.59 -35.06 3.97
N MET A 7 -24.22 -34.24 3.15
CA MET A 7 -23.69 -32.94 2.70
C MET A 7 -23.44 -31.96 3.87
N LYS A 8 -24.37 -31.90 4.83
CA LYS A 8 -24.20 -31.02 5.99
C LYS A 8 -23.10 -31.51 6.94
N LYS A 9 -22.89 -32.83 7.03
CA LYS A 9 -21.75 -33.39 7.77
C LYS A 9 -20.44 -32.98 7.13
N GLN A 10 -20.29 -33.13 5.80
CA GLN A 10 -19.11 -32.70 5.04
C GLN A 10 -18.84 -31.20 5.21
N TYR A 11 -19.90 -30.35 5.15
CA TYR A 11 -19.76 -28.90 5.38
C TYR A 11 -19.19 -28.59 6.77
N LEU A 12 -19.75 -29.19 7.82
CA LEU A 12 -19.32 -28.96 9.21
C LEU A 12 -17.90 -29.49 9.47
N GLU A 13 -17.54 -30.60 8.87
CA GLU A 13 -16.17 -31.14 8.95
C GLU A 13 -15.15 -30.19 8.34
N ILE A 14 -15.39 -29.69 7.12
CA ILE A 14 -14.54 -28.72 6.46
C ILE A 14 -14.53 -27.40 7.24
N LYS A 15 -15.70 -26.93 7.71
CA LYS A 15 -15.79 -25.69 8.51
C LYS A 15 -14.99 -25.79 9.82
N SER A 16 -14.94 -26.94 10.44
CA SER A 16 -14.16 -27.14 11.68
C SER A 16 -12.66 -26.97 11.49
N GLN A 17 -12.15 -27.19 10.26
CA GLN A 17 -10.75 -26.96 9.90
C GLN A 17 -10.46 -25.48 9.59
N HIS A 18 -11.49 -24.68 9.27
CA HIS A 18 -11.39 -23.26 8.92
C HIS A 18 -12.41 -22.40 9.73
N PRO A 19 -12.34 -22.42 11.06
CA PRO A 19 -13.37 -21.80 11.91
C PRO A 19 -13.47 -20.28 11.76
N ASP A 20 -12.37 -19.62 11.45
CA ASP A 20 -12.22 -18.17 11.30
C ASP A 20 -12.53 -17.66 9.86
N CYS A 21 -12.86 -18.55 8.92
CA CYS A 21 -13.15 -18.23 7.53
C CYS A 21 -14.63 -18.33 7.21
N LEU A 22 -15.16 -17.48 6.37
CA LEU A 22 -16.47 -17.70 5.72
C LEU A 22 -16.29 -18.78 4.65
N LEU A 23 -17.01 -19.91 4.81
CA LEU A 23 -16.85 -21.06 3.92
C LEU A 23 -17.77 -20.95 2.70
N PHE A 24 -17.18 -20.68 1.54
CA PHE A 24 -17.85 -20.70 0.24
C PHE A 24 -17.86 -22.13 -0.31
N PHE A 25 -18.93 -22.85 0.00
CA PHE A 25 -19.06 -24.29 -0.27
C PHE A 25 -19.74 -24.52 -1.61
N ARG A 26 -19.04 -25.13 -2.59
CA ARG A 26 -19.54 -25.37 -3.96
C ARG A 26 -20.68 -26.38 -3.98
N LEU A 27 -21.84 -25.95 -4.51
CA LEU A 27 -23.01 -26.80 -4.75
C LEU A 27 -23.62 -26.44 -6.09
N GLY A 28 -23.31 -27.26 -7.11
CA GLY A 28 -23.72 -26.97 -8.49
C GLY A 28 -23.15 -25.64 -8.97
N ASP A 29 -24.01 -24.73 -9.41
CA ASP A 29 -23.62 -23.43 -9.94
C ASP A 29 -23.49 -22.33 -8.88
N PHE A 30 -23.57 -22.68 -7.57
CA PHE A 30 -23.51 -21.74 -6.48
C PHE A 30 -22.42 -22.09 -5.48
N TYR A 31 -21.87 -21.06 -4.84
CA TYR A 31 -21.25 -21.19 -3.53
C TYR A 31 -22.30 -20.91 -2.48
N GLU A 32 -22.57 -21.89 -1.64
CA GLU A 32 -23.55 -21.80 -0.56
C GLU A 32 -22.85 -21.70 0.80
N MET A 33 -23.40 -20.88 1.67
CA MET A 33 -22.97 -20.70 3.05
C MET A 33 -24.10 -21.10 3.99
N PHE A 34 -23.77 -21.66 5.15
CA PHE A 34 -24.74 -22.14 6.12
C PHE A 34 -24.46 -21.59 7.51
N ASP A 35 -25.48 -21.65 8.39
CA ASP A 35 -25.44 -21.29 9.79
C ASP A 35 -24.98 -19.82 10.00
N ASP A 36 -23.96 -19.60 10.84
CA ASP A 36 -23.44 -18.26 11.15
C ASP A 36 -22.72 -17.62 9.96
N ASP A 37 -22.05 -18.42 9.11
CA ASP A 37 -21.47 -17.92 7.86
C ASP A 37 -22.53 -17.33 6.95
N ALA A 38 -23.69 -17.98 6.84
CA ALA A 38 -24.82 -17.47 6.05
C ALA A 38 -25.40 -16.18 6.62
N LYS A 39 -25.54 -16.06 7.94
CA LYS A 39 -26.03 -14.84 8.60
C LYS A 39 -25.07 -13.67 8.36
N THR A 40 -23.77 -13.91 8.57
CA THR A 40 -22.72 -12.91 8.37
C THR A 40 -22.66 -12.48 6.91
N ALA A 41 -22.57 -13.42 5.98
CA ALA A 41 -22.49 -13.12 4.56
C ALA A 41 -23.77 -12.42 4.05
N ALA A 42 -24.95 -12.82 4.49
CA ALA A 42 -26.20 -12.19 4.12
C ALA A 42 -26.27 -10.73 4.59
N ALA A 43 -25.81 -10.44 5.82
CA ALA A 43 -25.77 -9.09 6.38
C ALA A 43 -24.75 -8.20 5.64
N GLU A 44 -23.54 -8.72 5.44
CA GLU A 44 -22.43 -7.96 4.84
C GLU A 44 -22.57 -7.72 3.34
N LEU A 45 -23.20 -8.64 2.62
CA LEU A 45 -23.36 -8.60 1.17
C LEU A 45 -24.76 -8.18 0.72
N ASN A 46 -25.70 -7.96 1.65
CA ASN A 46 -27.13 -7.73 1.36
C ASN A 46 -27.75 -8.88 0.55
N LEU A 47 -27.45 -10.13 0.93
CA LEU A 47 -28.05 -11.32 0.30
C LEU A 47 -29.31 -11.75 1.03
N THR A 48 -30.22 -12.41 0.30
CA THR A 48 -31.41 -13.00 0.91
C THR A 48 -31.04 -14.22 1.73
N LEU A 49 -31.30 -14.17 3.02
CA LEU A 49 -31.18 -15.34 3.90
C LEU A 49 -32.36 -16.28 3.64
N THR A 50 -32.09 -17.53 3.30
CA THR A 50 -33.08 -18.57 2.99
C THR A 50 -32.81 -19.84 3.79
N THR A 51 -33.53 -20.92 3.50
CA THR A 51 -33.34 -22.24 4.12
C THR A 51 -33.73 -23.35 3.15
N ARG A 52 -33.02 -24.48 3.20
CA ARG A 52 -33.43 -25.71 2.51
C ARG A 52 -34.50 -26.49 3.28
N ASP A 53 -34.55 -26.32 4.60
CA ASP A 53 -35.43 -27.06 5.53
C ASP A 53 -36.81 -26.38 5.68
N ARG A 54 -37.46 -26.01 4.60
CA ARG A 54 -38.73 -25.26 4.63
C ARG A 54 -39.83 -25.97 5.40
N ASN A 55 -39.77 -27.31 5.48
CA ASN A 55 -40.76 -28.14 6.16
C ASN A 55 -40.53 -28.28 7.69
N LYS A 56 -39.41 -27.77 8.20
CA LYS A 56 -39.10 -27.75 9.64
C LYS A 56 -39.67 -26.50 10.34
N PRO A 57 -39.92 -26.57 11.64
CA PRO A 57 -40.25 -25.40 12.44
C PRO A 57 -39.18 -24.30 12.27
N PRO A 58 -39.53 -23.00 12.32
CA PRO A 58 -38.58 -21.90 12.09
C PRO A 58 -37.29 -21.98 12.93
N GLU A 59 -37.40 -22.43 14.17
CA GLU A 59 -36.29 -22.58 15.13
C GLU A 59 -35.29 -23.71 14.78
N GLN A 60 -35.72 -24.66 13.95
CA GLN A 60 -34.89 -25.80 13.50
C GLN A 60 -34.40 -25.67 12.06
N ARG A 61 -34.67 -24.54 11.41
CA ARG A 61 -34.25 -24.32 10.03
C ARG A 61 -32.80 -23.89 10.00
N THR A 62 -32.02 -24.50 9.09
CA THR A 62 -30.65 -24.11 8.84
C THR A 62 -30.62 -22.86 7.98
N PRO A 63 -30.13 -21.70 8.49
CA PRO A 63 -29.93 -20.50 7.68
C PRO A 63 -28.97 -20.80 6.52
N MET A 64 -29.27 -20.27 5.35
CA MET A 64 -28.47 -20.46 4.15
C MET A 64 -28.53 -19.20 3.27
N CYS A 65 -27.45 -18.84 2.65
CA CYS A 65 -27.39 -17.91 1.53
C CYS A 65 -26.41 -18.45 0.47
N GLY A 66 -26.45 -17.91 -0.74
CA GLY A 66 -25.53 -18.35 -1.80
C GLY A 66 -25.32 -17.30 -2.85
N VAL A 67 -24.20 -17.41 -3.55
CA VAL A 67 -23.80 -16.56 -4.68
C VAL A 67 -23.45 -17.45 -5.89
N PRO A 68 -23.72 -17.02 -7.12
CA PRO A 68 -23.31 -17.76 -8.30
C PRO A 68 -21.78 -17.86 -8.36
N TYR A 69 -21.24 -19.05 -8.66
CA TYR A 69 -19.79 -19.26 -8.61
C TYR A 69 -19.03 -18.38 -9.62
N HIS A 70 -19.61 -18.19 -10.81
CA HIS A 70 -19.01 -17.40 -11.88
C HIS A 70 -18.94 -15.89 -11.58
N SER A 71 -19.66 -15.40 -10.58
CA SER A 71 -19.64 -14.00 -10.14
C SER A 71 -19.17 -13.83 -8.69
N SER A 72 -18.63 -14.89 -8.09
CA SER A 72 -18.24 -14.91 -6.67
C SER A 72 -17.15 -13.90 -6.32
N GLU A 73 -16.26 -13.59 -7.25
CA GLU A 73 -15.14 -12.65 -7.02
C GLU A 73 -15.59 -11.29 -6.49
N ALA A 74 -16.67 -10.72 -7.07
CA ALA A 74 -17.20 -9.43 -6.60
C ALA A 74 -17.73 -9.47 -5.15
N TYR A 75 -18.27 -10.60 -4.73
CA TYR A 75 -18.74 -10.82 -3.37
C TYR A 75 -17.57 -11.07 -2.41
N ILE A 76 -16.59 -11.89 -2.82
CA ILE A 76 -15.37 -12.13 -2.07
C ILE A 76 -14.62 -10.83 -1.83
N SER A 77 -14.42 -10.01 -2.86
CA SER A 77 -13.79 -8.69 -2.77
C SER A 77 -14.42 -7.81 -1.68
N ARG A 78 -15.76 -7.76 -1.60
CA ARG A 78 -16.47 -6.98 -0.59
C ARG A 78 -16.27 -7.51 0.82
N LEU A 79 -16.18 -8.82 1.01
CA LEU A 79 -15.89 -9.43 2.31
C LEU A 79 -14.45 -9.19 2.75
N ILE A 80 -13.50 -9.37 1.84
CA ILE A 80 -12.08 -9.13 2.09
C ILE A 80 -11.82 -7.65 2.44
N ALA A 81 -12.46 -6.72 1.73
CA ALA A 81 -12.37 -5.29 2.04
C ALA A 81 -12.86 -4.93 3.47
N LYS A 82 -13.74 -5.76 4.05
CA LYS A 82 -14.22 -5.65 5.43
C LYS A 82 -13.38 -6.48 6.43
N GLY A 83 -12.29 -7.10 5.99
CA GLY A 83 -11.36 -7.86 6.83
C GLY A 83 -11.74 -9.32 7.09
N TYR A 84 -12.74 -9.87 6.40
CA TYR A 84 -13.08 -11.29 6.50
C TYR A 84 -12.09 -12.16 5.72
N LYS A 85 -11.90 -13.42 6.12
CA LYS A 85 -11.25 -14.48 5.34
C LYS A 85 -12.32 -15.32 4.66
N VAL A 86 -12.07 -15.76 3.45
CA VAL A 86 -12.99 -16.60 2.67
C VAL A 86 -12.29 -17.88 2.26
N ALA A 87 -12.79 -19.03 2.73
CA ALA A 87 -12.32 -20.36 2.32
C ALA A 87 -13.13 -20.81 1.09
N ILE A 88 -12.47 -21.02 -0.03
CA ILE A 88 -13.09 -21.50 -1.27
C ILE A 88 -13.02 -23.02 -1.29
N CYS A 89 -14.19 -23.64 -1.22
CA CYS A 89 -14.34 -25.09 -1.22
C CYS A 89 -14.93 -25.56 -2.56
N GLU A 90 -14.13 -26.30 -3.32
CA GLU A 90 -14.49 -26.81 -4.64
C GLU A 90 -14.71 -28.33 -4.65
N GLN A 91 -15.40 -28.80 -5.67
CA GLN A 91 -15.59 -30.21 -5.95
C GLN A 91 -14.31 -30.77 -6.57
N THR A 92 -13.75 -31.84 -5.97
CA THR A 92 -12.51 -32.49 -6.44
C THR A 92 -12.80 -33.68 -7.36
N GLU A 93 -14.05 -34.17 -7.40
CA GLU A 93 -14.52 -35.22 -8.28
C GLU A 93 -15.51 -34.70 -9.32
N ASP A 94 -15.52 -35.34 -10.50
CA ASP A 94 -16.54 -35.11 -11.52
C ASP A 94 -17.90 -35.62 -11.01
N PRO A 95 -18.92 -34.76 -10.89
CA PRO A 95 -20.25 -35.17 -10.44
C PRO A 95 -20.88 -36.29 -11.26
N ALA A 96 -20.49 -36.44 -12.53
CA ALA A 96 -20.98 -37.49 -13.42
C ALA A 96 -20.39 -38.89 -13.13
N GLN A 97 -19.24 -38.94 -12.44
CA GLN A 97 -18.51 -40.17 -12.11
C GLN A 97 -18.64 -40.56 -10.63
N ALA A 98 -19.12 -39.66 -9.78
CA ALA A 98 -19.24 -39.87 -8.35
C ALA A 98 -20.32 -40.94 -8.02
N LYS A 99 -19.94 -41.96 -7.27
CA LYS A 99 -20.88 -43.00 -6.79
C LYS A 99 -21.57 -42.64 -5.45
N GLY A 100 -21.74 -41.37 -5.18
CA GLY A 100 -22.34 -40.90 -3.90
C GLY A 100 -22.26 -39.40 -3.74
N LEU A 101 -21.88 -38.93 -2.55
CA LEU A 101 -21.63 -37.51 -2.31
C LEU A 101 -20.30 -37.14 -2.94
N VAL A 102 -20.28 -36.12 -3.79
CA VAL A 102 -19.06 -35.57 -4.42
C VAL A 102 -18.11 -35.07 -3.35
N ASP A 103 -16.85 -35.44 -3.43
CA ASP A 103 -15.81 -34.95 -2.53
C ASP A 103 -15.50 -33.48 -2.77
N ARG A 104 -15.22 -32.77 -1.68
CA ARG A 104 -14.96 -31.33 -1.68
C ARG A 104 -13.82 -31.04 -0.75
N GLU A 105 -12.96 -30.13 -1.19
CA GLU A 105 -11.84 -29.64 -0.42
C GLU A 105 -11.72 -28.11 -0.52
N VAL A 106 -11.14 -27.51 0.52
CA VAL A 106 -10.74 -26.11 0.43
C VAL A 106 -9.49 -26.01 -0.43
N ILE A 107 -9.64 -25.45 -1.60
CA ILE A 107 -8.54 -25.26 -2.57
C ILE A 107 -7.72 -23.99 -2.28
N ARG A 108 -8.31 -23.00 -1.59
CA ARG A 108 -7.68 -21.74 -1.27
C ARG A 108 -8.41 -21.02 -0.14
N VAL A 109 -7.65 -20.31 0.70
CA VAL A 109 -8.19 -19.30 1.62
C VAL A 109 -7.76 -17.92 1.14
N VAL A 110 -8.73 -17.09 0.78
CA VAL A 110 -8.51 -15.70 0.37
C VAL A 110 -8.51 -14.81 1.61
N THR A 111 -7.46 -14.01 1.76
CA THR A 111 -7.28 -13.09 2.88
C THR A 111 -6.86 -11.70 2.38
N PRO A 112 -6.92 -10.64 3.18
CA PRO A 112 -6.52 -9.29 2.74
C PRO A 112 -5.08 -9.20 2.20
N GLY A 113 -4.16 -10.02 2.75
CA GLY A 113 -2.74 -10.05 2.34
C GLY A 113 -2.44 -11.01 1.18
N THR A 114 -3.40 -11.84 0.76
CA THR A 114 -3.17 -12.90 -0.23
C THR A 114 -4.00 -12.74 -1.52
N LEU A 115 -4.29 -11.51 -1.90
CA LEU A 115 -5.02 -11.20 -3.12
C LEU A 115 -4.11 -11.29 -4.35
N ILE A 116 -4.63 -11.87 -5.44
CA ILE A 116 -3.97 -11.98 -6.75
C ILE A 116 -4.87 -11.43 -7.87
N GLU A 117 -6.16 -11.44 -7.67
CA GLU A 117 -7.17 -10.99 -8.63
C GLU A 117 -7.04 -9.48 -8.86
N GLU A 118 -6.94 -9.09 -10.14
CA GLU A 118 -6.71 -7.72 -10.57
C GLU A 118 -7.81 -6.75 -10.10
N ASN A 119 -9.06 -7.19 -10.17
CA ASN A 119 -10.22 -6.41 -9.73
C ASN A 119 -10.32 -6.17 -8.22
N MET A 120 -9.47 -6.85 -7.41
CA MET A 120 -9.39 -6.69 -5.96
C MET A 120 -8.16 -5.88 -5.53
N LEU A 121 -7.27 -5.52 -6.45
CA LEU A 121 -6.00 -4.86 -6.19
C LEU A 121 -6.00 -3.42 -6.71
N GLU A 122 -5.33 -2.52 -6.00
CA GLU A 122 -5.02 -1.19 -6.50
C GLU A 122 -3.82 -1.27 -7.47
N GLU A 123 -3.93 -0.73 -8.70
CA GLU A 123 -2.92 -0.87 -9.75
C GLU A 123 -1.53 -0.35 -9.32
N GLY A 124 -1.46 0.88 -8.83
CA GLY A 124 -0.20 1.55 -8.45
C GLY A 124 0.25 1.29 -7.01
N LYS A 125 -0.24 0.21 -6.35
CA LYS A 125 0.09 -0.10 -4.96
C LYS A 125 0.32 -1.60 -4.77
N ASN A 126 1.33 -1.94 -3.97
CA ASN A 126 1.58 -3.30 -3.54
C ASN A 126 0.54 -3.77 -2.51
N ASN A 127 0.32 -5.08 -2.44
CA ASN A 127 -0.54 -5.73 -1.46
C ASN A 127 0.28 -6.61 -0.53
N PHE A 128 0.97 -5.98 0.43
CA PHE A 128 1.88 -6.72 1.31
C PHE A 128 1.16 -7.53 2.38
N LEU A 129 1.61 -8.78 2.52
CA LEU A 129 1.48 -9.65 3.68
C LEU A 129 2.77 -9.55 4.49
N ALA A 130 2.68 -9.38 5.80
CA ALA A 130 3.83 -9.33 6.69
C ALA A 130 3.88 -10.52 7.63
N ALA A 131 5.08 -10.90 8.07
CA ALA A 131 5.28 -11.78 9.22
C ALA A 131 6.36 -11.17 10.12
N LEU A 132 6.08 -11.06 11.41
CA LEU A 132 6.96 -10.50 12.41
C LEU A 132 7.24 -11.54 13.50
N TYR A 133 8.50 -11.85 13.66
CA TYR A 133 9.01 -12.69 14.74
C TYR A 133 9.80 -11.84 15.73
N SER A 134 9.62 -12.07 17.02
CA SER A 134 10.45 -11.48 18.07
C SER A 134 10.91 -12.55 19.06
N GLY A 135 12.18 -12.49 19.42
CA GLY A 135 12.83 -13.42 20.34
C GLY A 135 14.08 -12.82 20.99
N PRO A 136 14.84 -13.63 21.78
CA PRO A 136 15.98 -13.11 22.55
C PRO A 136 17.12 -12.50 21.70
N GLN A 137 17.21 -12.87 20.42
CA GLN A 137 18.23 -12.36 19.50
C GLN A 137 17.78 -11.13 18.69
N GLY A 138 16.61 -10.58 18.98
CA GLY A 138 16.01 -9.46 18.27
C GLY A 138 14.74 -9.85 17.54
N ALA A 139 14.32 -9.02 16.60
CA ALA A 139 13.13 -9.27 15.82
C ALA A 139 13.45 -9.36 14.31
N GLY A 140 12.66 -10.12 13.57
CA GLY A 140 12.75 -10.26 12.13
C GLY A 140 11.43 -9.93 11.48
N LEU A 141 11.48 -9.21 10.36
CA LEU A 141 10.31 -8.83 9.57
C LEU A 141 10.48 -9.35 8.14
N CYS A 142 9.50 -10.10 7.68
CA CYS A 142 9.36 -10.53 6.29
C CYS A 142 8.09 -9.91 5.70
N LEU A 143 8.20 -9.37 4.50
CA LEU A 143 7.10 -8.77 3.76
C LEU A 143 7.04 -9.40 2.37
N GLY A 144 5.89 -9.91 1.96
CA GLY A 144 5.68 -10.52 0.66
C GLY A 144 4.46 -9.94 -0.04
N ASP A 145 4.59 -9.62 -1.32
CA ASP A 145 3.45 -9.33 -2.20
C ASP A 145 3.30 -10.47 -3.20
N ILE A 146 2.31 -11.33 -2.96
CA ILE A 146 2.07 -12.49 -3.82
C ILE A 146 1.54 -12.11 -5.21
N SER A 147 1.02 -10.90 -5.38
CA SER A 147 0.54 -10.44 -6.69
C SER A 147 1.68 -10.04 -7.63
N THR A 148 2.84 -9.67 -7.09
CA THR A 148 4.02 -9.23 -7.87
C THR A 148 5.21 -10.17 -7.73
N GLY A 149 5.21 -11.03 -6.70
CA GLY A 149 6.34 -11.93 -6.41
C GLY A 149 7.48 -11.28 -5.63
N GLU A 150 7.30 -10.07 -5.09
CA GLU A 150 8.32 -9.39 -4.30
C GLU A 150 8.35 -9.89 -2.85
N VAL A 151 9.54 -10.21 -2.35
CA VAL A 151 9.76 -10.55 -0.94
C VAL A 151 10.92 -9.76 -0.37
N PHE A 152 10.67 -9.06 0.74
CA PHE A 152 11.64 -8.27 1.48
C PHE A 152 11.88 -8.87 2.86
N LEU A 153 13.12 -8.82 3.31
CA LEU A 153 13.54 -9.40 4.57
C LEU A 153 14.47 -8.44 5.31
N THR A 154 14.22 -8.25 6.60
CA THR A 154 15.08 -7.44 7.47
C THR A 154 15.05 -7.96 8.90
N GLN A 155 16.01 -7.51 9.72
CA GLN A 155 16.01 -7.80 11.15
C GLN A 155 16.34 -6.54 11.94
N PHE A 156 16.00 -6.57 13.23
CA PHE A 156 16.19 -5.52 14.19
C PHE A 156 16.92 -6.05 15.41
N ASP A 157 17.77 -5.22 16.03
CA ASP A 157 18.43 -5.52 17.28
C ASP A 157 17.41 -5.71 18.42
N PRO A 158 17.77 -6.45 19.49
CA PRO A 158 16.86 -6.68 20.62
C PRO A 158 16.37 -5.40 21.30
N ALA A 159 17.19 -4.36 21.31
CA ALA A 159 16.82 -3.08 21.89
C ALA A 159 16.09 -2.19 20.86
N GLY A 160 14.86 -1.78 21.17
CA GLY A 160 14.09 -0.85 20.33
C GLY A 160 13.50 -1.46 19.05
N TRP A 161 13.45 -2.77 18.92
CA TRP A 161 12.92 -3.44 17.73
C TRP A 161 11.49 -3.03 17.37
N GLN A 162 10.65 -2.74 18.38
CA GLN A 162 9.24 -2.35 18.17
C GLN A 162 9.12 -1.09 17.34
N GLU A 163 9.90 -0.07 17.68
CA GLU A 163 9.89 1.21 16.98
C GLU A 163 10.38 1.06 15.53
N HIS A 164 11.47 0.32 15.35
CA HIS A 164 11.98 0.02 14.00
C HIS A 164 10.97 -0.81 13.19
N ALA A 165 10.30 -1.77 13.82
CA ALA A 165 9.24 -2.54 13.17
C ALA A 165 8.05 -1.65 12.80
N ILE A 166 7.60 -0.74 13.68
CA ILE A 166 6.53 0.23 13.40
C ILE A 166 6.90 1.11 12.20
N ASN A 167 8.15 1.61 12.12
CA ASN A 167 8.62 2.42 11.01
C ASN A 167 8.58 1.66 9.68
N GLU A 168 9.00 0.38 9.67
CA GLU A 168 8.93 -0.46 8.48
C GLU A 168 7.48 -0.83 8.11
N LEU A 169 6.65 -1.16 9.09
CA LEU A 169 5.22 -1.44 8.87
C LEU A 169 4.47 -0.21 8.35
N ALA A 170 4.80 0.99 8.83
CA ALA A 170 4.29 2.25 8.27
C ALA A 170 4.69 2.44 6.81
N ARG A 171 5.94 2.10 6.47
CA ARG A 171 6.52 2.19 5.13
C ARG A 171 5.82 1.28 4.13
N PHE A 172 5.66 0.00 4.48
CA PHE A 172 5.08 -1.00 3.58
C PHE A 172 3.56 -1.05 3.65
N SER A 173 2.95 -0.58 4.74
CA SER A 173 1.51 -0.57 4.99
C SER A 173 0.84 -1.92 4.66
N PRO A 174 1.26 -3.04 5.29
CA PRO A 174 0.72 -4.35 4.98
C PRO A 174 -0.78 -4.42 5.28
N ARG A 175 -1.51 -5.17 4.46
CA ARG A 175 -2.94 -5.41 4.67
C ARG A 175 -3.20 -6.48 5.73
N GLU A 176 -2.23 -7.35 5.94
CA GLU A 176 -2.30 -8.44 6.89
C GLU A 176 -0.91 -8.70 7.47
N ILE A 177 -0.84 -9.06 8.76
CA ILE A 177 0.39 -9.40 9.45
C ILE A 177 0.21 -10.63 10.33
N ILE A 178 1.19 -11.52 10.29
CA ILE A 178 1.30 -12.72 11.11
C ILE A 178 2.29 -12.43 12.23
N LEU A 179 1.83 -12.52 13.48
CA LEU A 179 2.65 -12.24 14.66
C LEU A 179 3.03 -13.52 15.38
N SER A 180 4.32 -13.66 15.75
CA SER A 180 4.74 -14.64 16.75
C SER A 180 4.25 -14.21 18.14
N PRO A 181 4.09 -15.13 19.12
CA PRO A 181 3.69 -14.78 20.48
C PRO A 181 4.58 -13.68 21.12
N GLY A 182 5.90 -13.74 20.88
CA GLY A 182 6.85 -12.73 21.37
C GLY A 182 6.72 -11.35 20.72
N ALA A 183 6.02 -11.25 19.59
CA ALA A 183 5.78 -9.98 18.90
C ALA A 183 4.41 -9.34 19.26
N CYS A 184 3.59 -10.00 20.08
CA CYS A 184 2.26 -9.50 20.48
C CYS A 184 2.36 -8.47 21.62
N GLU A 185 2.93 -7.31 21.34
CA GLU A 185 3.10 -6.19 22.26
C GLU A 185 1.96 -5.19 22.10
N GLU A 186 1.41 -4.67 23.21
CA GLU A 186 0.22 -3.80 23.22
C GLU A 186 0.39 -2.56 22.32
N GLY A 187 1.50 -1.85 22.41
CA GLY A 187 1.77 -0.66 21.59
C GLY A 187 1.83 -0.96 20.08
N LEU A 188 2.35 -2.12 19.69
CA LEU A 188 2.37 -2.55 18.30
C LEU A 188 0.96 -2.93 17.81
N LEU A 189 0.18 -3.66 18.63
CA LEU A 189 -1.19 -4.06 18.30
C LEU A 189 -2.09 -2.85 18.12
N ASP A 190 -1.98 -1.86 19.00
CA ASP A 190 -2.71 -0.59 18.88
C ASP A 190 -2.35 0.16 17.60
N TYR A 191 -1.07 0.20 17.26
CA TYR A 191 -0.63 0.82 16.02
C TYR A 191 -1.19 0.12 14.78
N LEU A 192 -1.13 -1.20 14.74
CA LEU A 192 -1.64 -2.01 13.62
C LEU A 192 -3.15 -1.84 13.41
N SER A 193 -3.91 -1.84 14.50
CA SER A 193 -5.38 -1.73 14.43
C SER A 193 -5.85 -0.30 14.17
N ALA A 194 -5.36 0.68 14.95
CA ALA A 194 -5.87 2.05 14.94
C ALA A 194 -5.27 2.91 13.80
N LYS A 195 -4.02 2.68 13.41
CA LYS A 195 -3.32 3.55 12.44
C LYS A 195 -3.16 2.91 11.05
N LEU A 196 -2.90 1.60 10.96
CA LEU A 196 -2.72 0.91 9.67
C LEU A 196 -3.97 0.20 9.17
N SER A 197 -4.97 -0.06 10.03
CA SER A 197 -6.11 -0.91 9.69
C SER A 197 -5.67 -2.27 9.12
N CYS A 198 -4.58 -2.81 9.67
CA CYS A 198 -3.96 -4.06 9.26
C CYS A 198 -4.64 -5.22 9.99
N ARG A 199 -5.00 -6.29 9.25
CA ARG A 199 -5.50 -7.52 9.88
C ARG A 199 -4.36 -8.23 10.60
N VAL A 200 -4.57 -8.56 11.86
CA VAL A 200 -3.59 -9.30 12.68
C VAL A 200 -3.98 -10.78 12.76
N GLU A 201 -3.02 -11.64 12.45
CA GLU A 201 -3.08 -13.09 12.63
C GLU A 201 -2.11 -13.51 13.73
N HIS A 202 -2.64 -14.08 14.81
CA HIS A 202 -1.82 -14.61 15.90
C HIS A 202 -1.41 -16.05 15.58
N ALA A 203 -0.13 -16.32 15.48
CA ALA A 203 0.41 -17.63 15.15
C ALA A 203 1.12 -18.28 16.34
N SER A 204 1.21 -19.60 16.34
CA SER A 204 1.96 -20.36 17.36
C SER A 204 3.48 -20.26 17.13
N GLU A 205 4.27 -20.48 18.19
CA GLU A 205 5.74 -20.57 18.10
C GLU A 205 6.22 -21.61 17.08
N ALA A 206 5.50 -22.72 16.93
CA ALA A 206 5.86 -23.80 16.01
C ALA A 206 5.92 -23.31 14.55
N ARG A 207 5.15 -22.27 14.17
CA ARG A 207 5.19 -21.70 12.82
C ARG A 207 6.52 -21.00 12.52
N PHE A 208 7.19 -20.48 13.55
CA PHE A 208 8.45 -19.75 13.49
C PHE A 208 9.66 -20.61 13.93
N ASP A 209 9.50 -21.94 14.06
CA ASP A 209 10.63 -22.82 14.40
C ASP A 209 11.81 -22.60 13.43
N LEU A 210 13.00 -22.39 13.98
CA LEU A 210 14.17 -22.00 13.18
C LEU A 210 14.58 -23.06 12.17
N ALA A 211 14.58 -24.32 12.55
CA ALA A 211 15.03 -25.40 11.66
C ALA A 211 14.04 -25.59 10.50
N ALA A 212 12.74 -25.59 10.80
CA ALA A 212 11.69 -25.67 9.80
C ALA A 212 11.66 -24.41 8.92
N ALA A 213 11.87 -23.21 9.48
CA ALA A 213 11.97 -21.96 8.74
C ALA A 213 13.14 -21.97 7.77
N GLN A 214 14.32 -22.39 8.21
CA GLN A 214 15.51 -22.47 7.37
C GLN A 214 15.32 -23.44 6.20
N ALA A 215 14.71 -24.62 6.45
CA ALA A 215 14.41 -25.57 5.39
C ALA A 215 13.46 -24.99 4.34
N ARG A 216 12.35 -24.34 4.77
CA ARG A 216 11.39 -23.71 3.86
C ARG A 216 12.02 -22.58 3.05
N VAL A 217 12.79 -21.70 3.71
CA VAL A 217 13.45 -20.54 3.06
C VAL A 217 14.46 -21.00 2.03
N THR A 218 15.29 -22.03 2.34
CA THR A 218 16.27 -22.58 1.40
C THR A 218 15.61 -23.28 0.21
N GLN A 219 14.48 -23.96 0.44
CA GLN A 219 13.72 -24.60 -0.62
C GLN A 219 13.03 -23.58 -1.54
N GLN A 220 12.48 -22.49 -0.99
CA GLN A 220 11.67 -21.52 -1.72
C GLN A 220 12.52 -20.53 -2.51
N PHE A 221 13.54 -19.94 -1.88
CA PHE A 221 14.30 -18.86 -2.49
C PHE A 221 15.58 -19.38 -3.13
N THR A 222 15.74 -19.09 -4.41
CA THR A 222 16.94 -19.44 -5.20
C THR A 222 17.83 -18.24 -5.47
N VAL A 223 17.30 -17.01 -5.30
CA VAL A 223 18.01 -15.74 -5.54
C VAL A 223 17.96 -14.86 -4.30
N GLY A 224 19.11 -14.26 -3.94
CA GLY A 224 19.24 -13.31 -2.86
C GLY A 224 19.48 -13.89 -1.48
N LEU A 225 19.50 -15.22 -1.30
CA LEU A 225 19.85 -15.86 -0.03
C LEU A 225 21.30 -15.61 0.38
N ASP A 226 22.20 -15.46 -0.57
CA ASP A 226 23.60 -15.11 -0.38
C ASP A 226 23.80 -13.71 0.23
N GLN A 227 22.79 -12.85 0.13
CA GLN A 227 22.80 -11.52 0.72
C GLN A 227 22.29 -11.51 2.17
N VAL A 228 21.67 -12.60 2.63
CA VAL A 228 21.16 -12.72 4.00
C VAL A 228 22.32 -13.05 4.93
N PRO A 229 22.60 -12.22 5.95
CA PRO A 229 23.66 -12.50 6.92
C PRO A 229 23.45 -13.84 7.63
N GLY A 230 24.53 -14.56 7.90
CA GLY A 230 24.47 -15.88 8.54
C GLY A 230 23.93 -15.86 9.99
N ASP A 231 23.94 -14.70 10.62
CA ASP A 231 23.38 -14.43 11.95
C ASP A 231 21.94 -13.88 11.91
N ALA A 232 21.35 -13.71 10.72
CA ALA A 232 20.00 -13.17 10.54
C ALA A 232 18.89 -14.18 10.90
N ARG A 233 19.03 -14.89 12.01
CA ARG A 233 18.07 -15.92 12.47
C ARG A 233 16.64 -15.39 12.65
N PRO A 234 16.41 -14.24 13.32
CA PRO A 234 15.07 -13.68 13.47
C PRO A 234 14.40 -13.41 12.13
N ALA A 235 15.17 -12.91 11.16
CA ALA A 235 14.70 -12.67 9.81
C ALA A 235 14.26 -13.97 9.10
N ILE A 236 15.08 -15.02 9.19
CA ILE A 236 14.76 -16.35 8.64
C ILE A 236 13.51 -16.93 9.29
N GLN A 237 13.33 -16.76 10.62
CA GLN A 237 12.13 -17.23 11.33
C GLN A 237 10.88 -16.49 10.83
N ALA A 238 10.95 -15.17 10.64
CA ALA A 238 9.87 -14.39 10.06
C ALA A 238 9.53 -14.85 8.63
N ALA A 239 10.53 -15.07 7.77
CA ALA A 239 10.32 -15.58 6.42
C ALA A 239 9.68 -16.99 6.41
N GLY A 240 10.16 -17.89 7.30
CA GLY A 240 9.58 -19.23 7.47
C GLY A 240 8.13 -19.17 7.94
N GLY A 241 7.78 -18.22 8.81
CA GLY A 241 6.42 -17.98 9.29
C GLY A 241 5.49 -17.51 8.18
N LEU A 242 5.95 -16.57 7.35
CA LEU A 242 5.22 -16.08 6.16
C LEU A 242 4.99 -17.21 5.15
N LEU A 243 6.02 -17.97 4.81
CA LEU A 243 5.91 -19.09 3.87
C LEU A 243 4.97 -20.18 4.37
N SER A 244 5.04 -20.54 5.68
CA SER A 244 4.10 -21.49 6.28
C SER A 244 2.65 -21.04 6.09
N TYR A 245 2.36 -19.77 6.34
CA TYR A 245 1.03 -19.23 6.16
C TYR A 245 0.57 -19.26 4.70
N LEU A 246 1.47 -18.92 3.77
CA LEU A 246 1.18 -18.96 2.34
C LEU A 246 0.89 -20.38 1.84
N TYR A 247 1.68 -21.39 2.26
CA TYR A 247 1.43 -22.78 1.89
C TYR A 247 0.09 -23.31 2.43
N GLU A 248 -0.26 -22.92 3.67
CA GLU A 248 -1.54 -23.32 4.28
C GLU A 248 -2.76 -22.66 3.59
N THR A 249 -2.62 -21.40 3.18
CA THR A 249 -3.74 -20.62 2.63
C THR A 249 -3.89 -20.76 1.13
N GLN A 250 -2.78 -20.85 0.38
CA GLN A 250 -2.84 -20.84 -1.08
C GLN A 250 -2.94 -22.22 -1.70
N LYS A 251 -2.32 -23.25 -1.07
CA LYS A 251 -2.38 -24.66 -1.51
C LYS A 251 -2.03 -24.88 -3.00
N THR A 252 -1.19 -24.01 -3.59
CA THR A 252 -0.81 -24.01 -4.99
C THR A 252 0.68 -23.70 -5.15
N ASP A 253 1.19 -23.76 -6.37
CA ASP A 253 2.57 -23.47 -6.67
C ASP A 253 2.90 -21.99 -6.39
N LEU A 254 3.92 -21.74 -5.57
CA LEU A 254 4.47 -20.42 -5.23
C LEU A 254 5.89 -20.23 -5.79
N SER A 255 6.29 -21.02 -6.80
CA SER A 255 7.65 -21.00 -7.37
C SER A 255 8.07 -19.64 -7.93
N TYR A 256 7.13 -18.77 -8.28
CA TYR A 256 7.41 -17.39 -8.69
C TYR A 256 7.92 -16.50 -7.54
N LEU A 257 7.72 -16.89 -6.28
CA LEU A 257 8.35 -16.26 -5.11
C LEU A 257 9.77 -16.82 -4.92
N HIS A 258 10.62 -16.73 -5.91
CA HIS A 258 11.96 -17.32 -5.90
C HIS A 258 13.06 -16.37 -5.43
N THR A 259 12.78 -15.07 -5.37
CA THR A 259 13.74 -14.01 -5.01
C THR A 259 13.42 -13.42 -3.65
N VAL A 260 14.40 -13.40 -2.76
CA VAL A 260 14.33 -12.65 -1.50
C VAL A 260 15.32 -11.48 -1.52
N ARG A 261 14.88 -10.31 -1.07
CA ARG A 261 15.71 -9.10 -0.97
C ARG A 261 15.94 -8.77 0.50
N TYR A 262 17.12 -9.14 1.00
CA TYR A 262 17.54 -8.70 2.33
C TYR A 262 18.02 -7.25 2.30
N TYR A 263 17.58 -6.45 3.26
CA TYR A 263 18.05 -5.09 3.42
C TYR A 263 18.29 -4.73 4.89
N SER A 264 19.28 -3.87 5.14
CA SER A 264 19.47 -3.22 6.41
C SER A 264 18.73 -1.87 6.40
N THR A 265 18.03 -1.56 7.46
CA THR A 265 17.29 -0.28 7.62
C THR A 265 18.19 0.93 7.44
N GLY A 266 19.47 0.86 7.83
CA GLY A 266 20.47 1.93 7.68
C GLY A 266 20.92 2.23 6.24
N ARG A 267 20.38 1.59 5.19
CA ARG A 267 20.69 1.90 3.79
C ARG A 267 19.83 3.00 3.17
N PHE A 268 18.75 3.36 3.83
CA PHE A 268 17.77 4.33 3.34
C PHE A 268 17.59 5.47 4.33
N LEU A 269 17.22 6.63 3.81
CA LEU A 269 16.79 7.75 4.63
C LEU A 269 15.58 7.29 5.47
N GLU A 270 15.68 7.45 6.77
CA GLU A 270 14.64 7.03 7.70
C GLU A 270 13.59 8.13 7.87
N LEU A 271 12.34 7.75 7.72
CA LEU A 271 11.16 8.59 7.92
C LEU A 271 10.23 7.87 8.88
N ASP A 272 9.97 8.48 10.02
CA ASP A 272 8.97 7.98 10.94
C ASP A 272 7.53 8.16 10.40
N PRO A 273 6.52 7.52 10.99
CA PRO A 273 5.12 7.67 10.57
C PRO A 273 4.62 9.11 10.63
N VAL A 274 5.15 9.92 11.57
CA VAL A 274 4.77 11.32 11.78
C VAL A 274 5.31 12.17 10.63
N ALA A 275 6.59 12.00 10.27
CA ALA A 275 7.21 12.72 9.16
C ALA A 275 6.54 12.38 7.82
N ARG A 276 6.23 11.10 7.55
CA ARG A 276 5.50 10.66 6.35
C ARG A 276 4.17 11.37 6.21
N ARG A 277 3.41 11.39 7.29
CA ARG A 277 2.10 12.04 7.37
C ARG A 277 2.22 13.56 7.21
N ASN A 278 3.10 14.21 7.98
CA ASN A 278 3.25 15.66 7.99
C ASN A 278 3.79 16.23 6.66
N LEU A 279 4.61 15.46 5.94
CA LEU A 279 5.10 15.81 4.62
C LEU A 279 4.13 15.45 3.48
N GLU A 280 3.02 14.78 3.78
CA GLU A 280 2.00 14.38 2.80
C GLU A 280 2.62 13.66 1.59
N LEU A 281 3.42 12.62 1.87
CA LEU A 281 4.22 11.97 0.82
C LEU A 281 3.36 11.25 -0.20
N THR A 282 2.42 10.43 0.25
CA THR A 282 1.60 9.56 -0.61
C THR A 282 0.13 9.94 -0.66
N GLU A 283 -0.36 10.61 0.39
CA GLU A 283 -1.74 11.06 0.56
C GLU A 283 -1.82 12.33 1.41
N THR A 284 -2.91 13.07 1.30
CA THR A 284 -3.15 14.29 2.07
C THR A 284 -3.62 13.99 3.49
N LEU A 285 -3.29 14.87 4.45
CA LEU A 285 -3.65 14.73 5.87
C LEU A 285 -5.17 14.65 6.10
N ARG A 286 -5.96 15.48 5.43
CA ARG A 286 -7.40 15.63 5.68
C ARG A 286 -8.27 14.72 4.84
N GLY A 287 -7.92 14.54 3.56
CA GLY A 287 -8.76 13.79 2.60
C GLY A 287 -8.30 12.36 2.36
N LYS A 288 -7.08 11.99 2.79
CA LYS A 288 -6.41 10.73 2.42
C LYS A 288 -6.43 10.50 0.90
N GLU A 289 -6.32 11.58 0.13
CA GLU A 289 -6.32 11.56 -1.32
C GLU A 289 -4.89 11.64 -1.86
N LYS A 290 -4.63 10.97 -2.97
CA LYS A 290 -3.36 11.09 -3.71
C LYS A 290 -3.15 12.52 -4.22
N LYS A 291 -4.21 13.17 -4.71
CA LYS A 291 -4.14 14.56 -5.21
C LYS A 291 -3.79 15.54 -4.09
N GLY A 292 -2.70 16.25 -4.25
CA GLY A 292 -2.16 17.16 -3.23
C GLY A 292 -1.01 16.58 -2.42
N SER A 293 -0.58 15.33 -2.69
CA SER A 293 0.61 14.71 -2.11
C SER A 293 1.85 14.89 -3.00
N LEU A 294 3.05 14.58 -2.48
CA LEU A 294 4.28 14.56 -3.29
C LEU A 294 4.22 13.49 -4.39
N LEU A 295 3.68 12.31 -4.07
CA LEU A 295 3.47 11.25 -5.06
C LEU A 295 2.64 11.75 -6.26
N TRP A 296 1.56 12.51 -6.03
CA TRP A 296 0.76 13.07 -7.11
C TRP A 296 1.55 14.05 -8.00
N VAL A 297 2.51 14.77 -7.42
CA VAL A 297 3.38 15.66 -8.22
C VAL A 297 4.29 14.87 -9.13
N LEU A 298 4.91 13.83 -8.61
CA LEU A 298 5.97 13.06 -9.28
C LEU A 298 5.45 11.97 -10.21
N ASP A 299 4.19 11.54 -10.02
CA ASP A 299 3.64 10.41 -10.76
C ASP A 299 3.11 10.80 -12.13
N LYS A 300 3.92 10.52 -13.13
CA LYS A 300 3.61 10.56 -14.56
C LYS A 300 3.85 9.18 -15.22
N THR A 301 4.01 8.15 -14.39
CA THR A 301 4.24 6.78 -14.86
C THR A 301 3.11 6.31 -15.79
N LYS A 302 3.42 5.39 -16.68
CA LYS A 302 2.49 4.84 -17.68
C LYS A 302 2.09 3.41 -17.38
N THR A 303 2.91 2.71 -16.59
CA THR A 303 2.67 1.33 -16.19
C THR A 303 2.30 1.24 -14.71
N ALA A 304 1.49 0.26 -14.34
CA ALA A 304 1.20 -0.01 -12.93
C ALA A 304 2.47 -0.38 -12.15
N MET A 305 3.40 -1.11 -12.78
CA MET A 305 4.72 -1.47 -12.24
C MET A 305 5.54 -0.21 -11.93
N GLY A 306 5.59 0.75 -12.84
CA GLY A 306 6.24 2.05 -12.63
C GLY A 306 5.63 2.82 -11.47
N GLY A 307 4.31 2.82 -11.33
CA GLY A 307 3.60 3.44 -10.21
C GLY A 307 3.99 2.83 -8.86
N ARG A 308 4.06 1.49 -8.76
CA ARG A 308 4.53 0.78 -7.56
C ARG A 308 6.00 1.09 -7.26
N GLN A 309 6.85 1.06 -8.28
CA GLN A 309 8.27 1.38 -8.15
C GLN A 309 8.51 2.82 -7.72
N LEU A 310 7.76 3.79 -8.24
CA LEU A 310 7.83 5.19 -7.82
C LEU A 310 7.46 5.35 -6.35
N ARG A 311 6.38 4.73 -5.89
CA ARG A 311 5.98 4.71 -4.48
C ARG A 311 7.09 4.10 -3.62
N SER A 312 7.67 2.99 -4.04
CA SER A 312 8.78 2.34 -3.36
C SER A 312 10.01 3.26 -3.24
N TRP A 313 10.36 4.03 -4.29
CA TRP A 313 11.48 4.96 -4.23
C TRP A 313 11.20 6.17 -3.35
N LEU A 314 9.96 6.66 -3.33
CA LEU A 314 9.51 7.74 -2.45
C LEU A 314 9.61 7.35 -0.98
N GLU A 315 9.28 6.12 -0.66
CA GLU A 315 9.28 5.61 0.72
C GLU A 315 10.65 5.11 1.18
N ARG A 316 11.60 4.92 0.25
CA ARG A 316 12.97 4.44 0.49
C ARG A 316 14.01 5.31 -0.24
N PRO A 317 14.15 6.61 0.10
CA PRO A 317 15.20 7.46 -0.47
C PRO A 317 16.57 6.94 -0.08
N LEU A 318 17.54 7.07 -0.98
CA LEU A 318 18.86 6.48 -0.84
C LEU A 318 19.78 7.31 0.07
N LEU A 319 20.75 6.65 0.73
CA LEU A 319 21.84 7.28 1.47
C LEU A 319 23.17 7.22 0.71
N ASP A 320 23.27 6.43 -0.36
CA ASP A 320 24.48 6.33 -1.16
C ASP A 320 24.49 7.37 -2.29
N PRO A 321 25.39 8.38 -2.23
CA PRO A 321 25.50 9.42 -3.25
C PRO A 321 25.80 8.86 -4.64
N VAL A 322 26.51 7.74 -4.73
CA VAL A 322 26.85 7.14 -6.03
C VAL A 322 25.58 6.57 -6.68
N ALA A 323 24.76 5.88 -5.91
CA ALA A 323 23.50 5.35 -6.42
C ALA A 323 22.50 6.48 -6.76
N ILE A 324 22.48 7.55 -5.95
CA ILE A 324 21.69 8.75 -6.23
C ILE A 324 22.14 9.42 -7.53
N SER A 325 23.45 9.65 -7.70
CA SER A 325 24.00 10.28 -8.91
C SER A 325 23.68 9.48 -10.18
N ARG A 326 23.75 8.14 -10.11
CA ARG A 326 23.36 7.29 -11.25
C ARG A 326 21.90 7.51 -11.70
N ARG A 327 20.98 7.72 -10.76
CA ARG A 327 19.58 8.06 -11.09
C ARG A 327 19.48 9.46 -11.65
N LEU A 328 20.15 10.44 -11.03
CA LEU A 328 20.17 11.83 -11.49
C LEU A 328 20.75 11.97 -12.90
N ASP A 329 21.85 11.26 -13.21
CA ASP A 329 22.44 11.24 -14.55
C ASP A 329 21.47 10.65 -15.59
N ALA A 330 20.74 9.60 -15.22
CA ALA A 330 19.72 8.99 -16.07
C ALA A 330 18.56 9.95 -16.34
N VAL A 331 18.07 10.64 -15.30
CA VAL A 331 17.01 11.67 -15.42
C VAL A 331 17.53 12.83 -16.27
N GLY A 332 18.78 13.29 -16.06
CA GLY A 332 19.40 14.36 -16.83
C GLY A 332 19.45 14.03 -18.32
N TRP A 333 19.91 12.83 -18.67
CA TRP A 333 19.91 12.38 -20.06
C TRP A 333 18.51 12.44 -20.67
N LEU A 334 17.49 11.92 -19.96
CA LEU A 334 16.09 11.94 -20.41
C LEU A 334 15.49 13.36 -20.50
N VAL A 335 15.96 14.31 -19.70
CA VAL A 335 15.56 15.74 -19.82
C VAL A 335 16.12 16.34 -21.09
N ASP A 336 17.40 16.08 -21.39
CA ASP A 336 18.11 16.62 -22.56
C ASP A 336 17.65 15.97 -23.88
N HIS A 337 17.18 14.72 -23.83
CA HIS A 337 16.72 13.93 -24.98
C HIS A 337 15.19 13.85 -25.00
N SER A 338 14.56 14.96 -25.35
CA SER A 338 13.10 15.10 -25.27
C SER A 338 12.34 14.21 -26.25
N VAL A 339 12.90 13.89 -27.41
CA VAL A 339 12.29 13.00 -28.41
C VAL A 339 12.25 11.59 -27.89
N GLU A 340 13.41 11.08 -27.45
CA GLU A 340 13.51 9.73 -26.87
C GLU A 340 12.62 9.59 -25.64
N ARG A 341 12.52 10.60 -24.78
CA ARG A 341 11.61 10.60 -23.63
C ARG A 341 10.15 10.48 -24.03
N GLU A 342 9.71 11.19 -25.07
CA GLU A 342 8.32 11.11 -25.54
C GLU A 342 8.04 9.75 -26.18
N GLU A 343 8.93 9.22 -27.01
CA GLU A 343 8.80 7.89 -27.62
C GLU A 343 8.75 6.80 -26.55
N LEU A 344 9.67 6.85 -25.56
CA LEU A 344 9.61 5.95 -24.40
C LEU A 344 8.26 6.04 -23.68
N THR A 345 7.72 7.25 -23.53
CA THR A 345 6.41 7.48 -22.90
C THR A 345 5.27 6.82 -23.68
N GLN A 346 5.31 6.84 -25.01
CA GLN A 346 4.29 6.19 -25.85
C GLN A 346 4.41 4.67 -25.77
N VAL A 347 5.62 4.11 -25.90
CA VAL A 347 5.83 2.67 -25.82
C VAL A 347 5.39 2.11 -24.44
N LEU A 348 5.74 2.81 -23.35
CA LEU A 348 5.37 2.40 -21.99
C LEU A 348 3.86 2.31 -21.78
N ARG A 349 3.03 3.12 -22.44
CA ARG A 349 1.57 3.06 -22.37
C ARG A 349 1.00 1.74 -22.90
N GLU A 350 1.72 1.09 -23.78
CA GLU A 350 1.28 -0.16 -24.42
C GLU A 350 1.78 -1.41 -23.69
N ILE A 351 2.62 -1.23 -22.66
CA ILE A 351 3.13 -2.33 -21.85
C ILE A 351 2.16 -2.58 -20.68
N THR A 352 1.61 -3.78 -20.65
CA THR A 352 0.74 -4.27 -19.59
C THR A 352 1.50 -4.57 -18.29
N ASP A 353 0.80 -4.86 -17.19
CA ASP A 353 1.40 -5.22 -15.90
C ASP A 353 2.02 -6.63 -15.94
N LEU A 354 3.27 -6.71 -16.41
CA LEU A 354 4.01 -7.96 -16.56
C LEU A 354 4.24 -8.67 -15.22
N GLU A 355 4.41 -7.92 -14.12
CA GLU A 355 4.61 -8.50 -12.77
C GLU A 355 3.37 -9.28 -12.32
N ARG A 356 2.17 -8.66 -12.40
CA ARG A 356 0.93 -9.31 -11.99
C ARG A 356 0.47 -10.38 -12.97
N LEU A 357 0.74 -10.20 -14.27
CA LEU A 357 0.43 -11.21 -15.27
C LEU A 357 1.22 -12.50 -15.05
N ILE A 358 2.55 -12.42 -14.86
CA ILE A 358 3.35 -13.62 -14.67
C ILE A 358 3.01 -14.32 -13.34
N SER A 359 2.69 -13.58 -12.28
CA SER A 359 2.26 -14.15 -11.01
C SER A 359 0.96 -14.95 -11.17
N ARG A 360 -0.06 -14.43 -11.89
CA ARG A 360 -1.30 -15.15 -12.19
C ARG A 360 -1.07 -16.38 -13.07
N ILE A 361 -0.14 -16.29 -14.02
CA ILE A 361 0.22 -17.40 -14.92
C ILE A 361 0.81 -18.57 -14.12
N VAL A 362 1.81 -18.32 -13.26
CA VAL A 362 2.41 -19.35 -12.42
C VAL A 362 1.41 -19.88 -11.40
N TYR A 363 0.61 -19.00 -10.80
CA TYR A 363 -0.44 -19.39 -9.86
C TYR A 363 -1.56 -20.24 -10.49
N GLY A 364 -1.69 -20.22 -11.82
CA GLY A 364 -2.65 -21.05 -12.56
C GLY A 364 -4.05 -20.43 -12.73
N THR A 365 -4.25 -19.15 -12.32
CA THR A 365 -5.53 -18.43 -12.49
C THR A 365 -5.62 -17.64 -13.79
N ALA A 366 -4.51 -17.48 -14.51
CA ALA A 366 -4.49 -16.76 -15.77
C ALA A 366 -5.30 -17.47 -16.87
N GLY A 367 -6.04 -16.67 -17.63
CA GLY A 367 -6.73 -17.10 -18.84
C GLY A 367 -5.89 -16.94 -20.11
N ALA A 368 -6.47 -17.35 -21.24
CA ALA A 368 -5.82 -17.21 -22.55
C ALA A 368 -5.55 -15.74 -22.91
N ARG A 369 -6.44 -14.82 -22.51
CA ARG A 369 -6.27 -13.37 -22.70
C ARG A 369 -5.07 -12.81 -21.95
N ASP A 370 -4.75 -13.34 -20.77
CA ASP A 370 -3.59 -12.92 -19.99
C ASP A 370 -2.27 -13.28 -20.69
N LEU A 371 -2.20 -14.47 -21.33
CA LEU A 371 -1.04 -14.85 -22.12
C LEU A 371 -0.85 -13.97 -23.35
N VAL A 372 -1.95 -13.64 -24.05
CA VAL A 372 -1.91 -12.71 -25.19
C VAL A 372 -1.48 -11.32 -24.76
N ALA A 373 -1.97 -10.82 -23.61
CA ALA A 373 -1.58 -9.52 -23.04
C ALA A 373 -0.10 -9.50 -22.66
N LEU A 374 0.41 -10.59 -22.05
CA LEU A 374 1.83 -10.74 -21.75
C LEU A 374 2.68 -10.69 -23.03
N ALA A 375 2.31 -11.46 -24.06
CA ALA A 375 3.03 -11.46 -25.34
C ALA A 375 3.00 -10.10 -26.04
N ALA A 376 1.88 -9.37 -25.95
CA ALA A 376 1.77 -8.02 -26.51
C ALA A 376 2.74 -7.05 -25.82
N GLY A 377 2.80 -7.07 -24.48
CA GLY A 377 3.74 -6.26 -23.71
C GLY A 377 5.21 -6.58 -24.02
N LEU A 378 5.57 -7.88 -24.06
CA LEU A 378 6.93 -8.33 -24.36
C LEU A 378 7.38 -7.93 -25.77
N ARG A 379 6.50 -7.90 -26.77
CA ARG A 379 6.81 -7.47 -28.13
C ARG A 379 7.18 -5.99 -28.24
N ARG A 380 6.80 -5.15 -27.27
CA ARG A 380 7.17 -3.72 -27.24
C ARG A 380 8.58 -3.48 -26.70
N LEU A 381 9.18 -4.45 -26.03
CA LEU A 381 10.48 -4.27 -25.37
C LEU A 381 11.63 -3.93 -26.34
N PRO A 382 11.77 -4.53 -27.54
CA PRO A 382 12.79 -4.12 -28.49
C PRO A 382 12.68 -2.65 -28.92
N GLU A 383 11.46 -2.13 -29.02
CA GLU A 383 11.22 -0.72 -29.34
C GLU A 383 11.62 0.17 -28.17
N LEU A 384 11.25 -0.20 -26.94
CA LEU A 384 11.67 0.49 -25.71
C LEU A 384 13.22 0.51 -25.60
N GLN A 385 13.87 -0.61 -25.92
CA GLN A 385 15.32 -0.77 -25.91
C GLN A 385 16.01 0.18 -26.90
N ASN A 386 15.43 0.41 -28.08
CA ASN A 386 16.01 1.23 -29.13
C ASN A 386 16.14 2.72 -28.77
N TYR A 387 15.25 3.23 -27.90
CA TYR A 387 15.28 4.62 -27.44
C TYR A 387 16.17 4.83 -26.21
N LEU A 388 16.82 3.79 -25.67
CA LEU A 388 17.73 3.89 -24.55
C LEU A 388 19.20 3.89 -25.03
N PRO A 389 20.11 4.63 -24.35
CA PRO A 389 21.50 4.73 -24.73
C PRO A 389 22.30 3.43 -24.51
N ASP A 390 23.32 3.18 -25.36
CA ASP A 390 24.12 1.95 -25.26
C ASP A 390 25.13 1.95 -24.12
N LYS A 391 25.71 3.09 -23.75
CA LYS A 391 26.85 3.16 -22.83
C LYS A 391 26.67 4.08 -21.64
N SER A 392 26.09 5.24 -21.82
CA SER A 392 26.01 6.27 -20.79
C SER A 392 24.69 7.05 -20.92
N PRO A 393 23.99 7.32 -19.83
CA PRO A 393 24.36 7.00 -18.43
C PRO A 393 24.31 5.50 -18.10
N VAL A 394 25.20 5.09 -17.20
CA VAL A 394 25.39 3.67 -16.83
C VAL A 394 24.10 2.96 -16.43
N LEU A 395 23.21 3.66 -15.70
CA LEU A 395 21.93 3.07 -15.27
C LEU A 395 21.04 2.74 -16.47
N LEU A 396 20.88 3.67 -17.42
CA LEU A 396 20.05 3.45 -18.60
C LEU A 396 20.62 2.36 -19.51
N ALA A 397 21.95 2.32 -19.69
CA ALA A 397 22.62 1.27 -20.46
C ALA A 397 22.39 -0.12 -19.85
N ARG A 398 22.51 -0.24 -18.51
CA ARG A 398 22.20 -1.49 -17.80
C ARG A 398 20.74 -1.90 -17.96
N LEU A 399 19.81 -0.97 -17.81
CA LEU A 399 18.38 -1.25 -17.98
C LEU A 399 18.08 -1.69 -19.41
N ARG A 400 18.72 -1.07 -20.41
CA ARG A 400 18.63 -1.46 -21.82
C ARG A 400 19.03 -2.93 -22.04
N GLU A 401 20.11 -3.39 -21.42
CA GLU A 401 20.58 -4.79 -21.51
C GLU A 401 19.55 -5.78 -20.94
N GLN A 402 18.81 -5.40 -19.91
CA GLN A 402 17.79 -6.24 -19.28
C GLN A 402 16.49 -6.32 -20.09
N LEU A 403 16.20 -5.37 -20.98
CA LEU A 403 14.96 -5.28 -21.76
C LEU A 403 15.03 -6.20 -23.00
N THR A 404 15.00 -7.50 -22.78
CA THR A 404 14.98 -8.50 -23.87
C THR A 404 13.55 -8.88 -24.24
N GLY A 405 13.24 -8.93 -25.55
CA GLY A 405 11.88 -9.15 -26.05
C GLY A 405 11.35 -10.57 -25.96
N LEU A 406 12.13 -11.55 -25.48
CA LEU A 406 11.78 -12.98 -25.36
C LEU A 406 11.03 -13.53 -26.58
N PRO A 407 11.59 -13.50 -27.81
CA PRO A 407 10.89 -13.91 -29.01
C PRO A 407 10.45 -15.38 -28.98
N ASP A 408 11.19 -16.24 -28.29
CA ASP A 408 10.84 -17.64 -28.06
C ASP A 408 9.44 -17.79 -27.40
N LEU A 409 9.15 -16.98 -26.39
CA LEU A 409 7.87 -17.00 -25.69
C LEU A 409 6.74 -16.31 -26.47
N THR A 410 7.04 -15.15 -27.03
CA THR A 410 6.02 -14.42 -27.82
C THR A 410 5.60 -15.18 -29.04
N ASP A 411 6.50 -15.95 -29.69
CA ASP A 411 6.19 -16.80 -30.81
C ASP A 411 5.44 -18.07 -30.40
N LEU A 412 5.77 -18.65 -29.25
CA LEU A 412 5.02 -19.79 -28.69
C LEU A 412 3.55 -19.40 -28.48
N ILE A 413 3.31 -18.29 -27.79
CA ILE A 413 1.96 -17.80 -27.51
C ILE A 413 1.23 -17.46 -28.80
N ALA A 414 1.88 -16.78 -29.76
CA ALA A 414 1.28 -16.39 -31.01
C ALA A 414 0.90 -17.57 -31.92
N ARG A 415 1.71 -18.63 -31.92
CA ARG A 415 1.40 -19.86 -32.68
C ARG A 415 0.31 -20.68 -32.02
N GLY A 416 0.29 -20.71 -30.66
CA GLY A 416 -0.61 -21.57 -29.92
C GLY A 416 -1.97 -20.97 -29.66
N ILE A 417 -2.06 -19.68 -29.34
CA ILE A 417 -3.30 -19.04 -28.86
C ILE A 417 -3.85 -18.08 -29.91
N LEU A 418 -5.17 -18.00 -30.00
CA LEU A 418 -5.87 -17.02 -30.86
C LEU A 418 -5.57 -15.57 -30.38
N ASP A 419 -5.63 -14.61 -31.30
CA ASP A 419 -5.42 -13.19 -30.96
C ASP A 419 -6.53 -12.63 -30.06
N GLU A 420 -7.77 -13.10 -30.25
CA GLU A 420 -8.95 -12.75 -29.45
C GLU A 420 -9.57 -14.03 -28.85
N PRO A 421 -8.98 -14.62 -27.82
CA PRO A 421 -9.52 -15.82 -27.22
C PRO A 421 -10.79 -15.53 -26.40
N PRO A 422 -11.67 -16.52 -26.20
CA PRO A 422 -12.85 -16.39 -25.36
C PRO A 422 -12.46 -16.02 -23.91
N PHE A 423 -13.46 -15.55 -23.14
CA PHE A 423 -13.24 -15.18 -21.74
C PHE A 423 -12.89 -16.41 -20.88
N SER A 424 -13.64 -17.51 -21.08
CA SER A 424 -13.46 -18.75 -20.32
C SER A 424 -12.64 -19.77 -21.13
N VAL A 425 -11.57 -20.26 -20.54
CA VAL A 425 -10.74 -21.32 -21.14
C VAL A 425 -11.46 -22.68 -21.21
N ARG A 426 -12.59 -22.84 -20.51
CA ARG A 426 -13.40 -24.07 -20.51
C ARG A 426 -14.47 -24.13 -21.60
N GLU A 427 -14.63 -23.06 -22.38
CA GLU A 427 -15.58 -23.03 -23.47
C GLU A 427 -15.00 -23.54 -24.80
N GLY A 428 -13.71 -23.75 -24.87
CA GLY A 428 -12.98 -24.10 -26.09
C GLY A 428 -12.77 -22.89 -27.02
N GLY A 429 -12.24 -23.12 -28.20
CA GLY A 429 -11.96 -22.06 -29.18
C GLY A 429 -10.78 -21.17 -28.77
N ILE A 430 -9.76 -21.75 -28.12
CA ILE A 430 -8.60 -21.06 -27.59
C ILE A 430 -7.40 -21.21 -28.52
N ILE A 431 -7.19 -22.42 -29.02
CA ILE A 431 -5.98 -22.81 -29.76
C ILE A 431 -6.07 -22.35 -31.21
N ARG A 432 -5.02 -21.81 -31.77
CA ARG A 432 -4.93 -21.39 -33.17
C ARG A 432 -4.92 -22.58 -34.11
N ALA A 433 -5.55 -22.43 -35.27
CA ALA A 433 -5.51 -23.42 -36.34
C ALA A 433 -4.06 -23.65 -36.82
N GLY A 434 -3.69 -24.90 -37.06
CA GLY A 434 -2.33 -25.32 -37.43
C GLY A 434 -1.37 -25.49 -36.28
N TYR A 435 -1.80 -25.32 -35.03
CA TYR A 435 -0.95 -25.55 -33.85
C TYR A 435 -0.87 -27.05 -33.47
N HIS A 436 -2.01 -27.75 -33.55
CA HIS A 436 -2.09 -29.18 -33.21
C HIS A 436 -3.03 -29.92 -34.19
N GLU A 437 -2.51 -30.98 -34.78
CA GLU A 437 -3.22 -31.72 -35.83
C GLU A 437 -4.57 -32.31 -35.37
N ASP A 438 -4.63 -32.90 -34.16
CA ASP A 438 -5.87 -33.50 -33.64
C ASP A 438 -6.94 -32.40 -33.35
N VAL A 439 -6.57 -31.18 -32.96
CA VAL A 439 -7.50 -30.09 -32.79
C VAL A 439 -8.09 -29.67 -34.12
N ASP A 440 -7.26 -29.59 -35.16
CA ASP A 440 -7.70 -29.23 -36.50
C ASP A 440 -8.63 -30.28 -37.10
N GLN A 441 -8.31 -31.59 -36.95
CA GLN A 441 -9.19 -32.67 -37.35
C GLN A 441 -10.55 -32.65 -36.63
N LEU A 442 -10.54 -32.43 -35.29
CA LEU A 442 -11.80 -32.30 -34.53
C LEU A 442 -12.61 -31.10 -34.95
N ARG A 443 -11.97 -29.95 -35.28
CA ARG A 443 -12.66 -28.77 -35.83
C ARG A 443 -13.29 -29.03 -37.20
N GLU A 444 -12.61 -29.77 -38.08
CA GLU A 444 -13.11 -30.15 -39.38
C GLU A 444 -14.39 -30.99 -39.26
N ILE A 445 -14.38 -32.00 -38.37
CA ILE A 445 -15.55 -32.81 -38.02
C ILE A 445 -16.71 -31.92 -37.53
N LEU A 446 -16.45 -30.96 -36.63
CA LEU A 446 -17.48 -30.06 -36.06
C LEU A 446 -17.98 -29.03 -37.09
N THR A 447 -17.14 -28.59 -38.01
CA THR A 447 -17.49 -27.61 -39.06
C THR A 447 -18.29 -28.26 -40.15
N ASP A 448 -17.94 -29.47 -40.56
CA ASP A 448 -18.69 -30.23 -41.57
C ASP A 448 -20.03 -30.80 -41.03
N THR A 449 -20.29 -30.66 -39.73
CA THR A 449 -21.54 -31.13 -39.10
C THR A 449 -22.78 -30.57 -39.83
N LYS A 450 -22.74 -29.32 -40.30
CA LYS A 450 -23.84 -28.73 -41.10
C LYS A 450 -23.97 -29.42 -42.46
N GLY A 451 -22.86 -29.77 -43.08
CA GLY A 451 -22.82 -30.51 -44.32
C GLY A 451 -23.33 -31.95 -44.15
N VAL A 452 -22.92 -32.61 -43.10
CA VAL A 452 -23.35 -33.98 -42.73
C VAL A 452 -24.86 -33.99 -42.41
N ILE A 453 -25.34 -33.02 -41.61
CA ILE A 453 -26.79 -32.87 -41.31
C ILE A 453 -27.57 -32.64 -42.60
N ALA A 454 -27.11 -31.74 -43.48
CA ALA A 454 -27.76 -31.49 -44.75
C ALA A 454 -27.78 -32.71 -45.70
N LYS A 455 -26.71 -33.49 -45.75
CA LYS A 455 -26.64 -34.77 -46.49
C LYS A 455 -27.61 -35.79 -45.89
N LEU A 456 -27.65 -35.92 -44.56
CA LEU A 456 -28.58 -36.81 -43.87
C LEU A 456 -30.04 -36.38 -44.12
N GLU A 457 -30.33 -35.09 -44.04
CA GLU A 457 -31.64 -34.54 -44.34
C GLU A 457 -32.06 -34.83 -45.78
N ALA A 458 -31.14 -34.67 -46.75
CA ALA A 458 -31.38 -34.98 -48.15
C ALA A 458 -31.62 -36.48 -48.36
N ALA A 459 -30.78 -37.35 -47.78
CA ALA A 459 -30.91 -38.80 -47.88
C ALA A 459 -32.25 -39.27 -47.25
N GLU A 460 -32.63 -38.74 -46.08
CA GLU A 460 -33.90 -39.10 -45.42
C GLU A 460 -35.10 -38.55 -46.18
N LYS A 461 -35.00 -37.39 -46.83
CA LYS A 461 -36.06 -36.92 -47.80
C LYS A 461 -36.24 -37.80 -49.01
N GLU A 462 -35.14 -38.30 -49.58
CA GLU A 462 -35.13 -39.20 -50.69
C GLU A 462 -35.71 -40.60 -50.32
N LYS A 463 -35.27 -41.12 -49.16
CA LYS A 463 -35.70 -42.40 -48.62
C LYS A 463 -37.17 -42.45 -48.23
N THR A 464 -37.70 -41.39 -47.68
CA THR A 464 -39.08 -41.30 -47.17
C THR A 464 -40.03 -40.65 -48.11
N GLY A 465 -39.58 -39.91 -49.15
CA GLY A 465 -40.41 -39.10 -50.02
C GLY A 465 -41.01 -37.85 -49.37
N ILE A 466 -40.69 -37.53 -48.07
CA ILE A 466 -41.26 -36.45 -47.31
C ILE A 466 -40.48 -35.14 -47.57
N LYS A 467 -41.00 -34.30 -48.44
CA LYS A 467 -40.37 -33.05 -48.88
C LYS A 467 -40.23 -32.03 -47.76
N SER A 468 -41.10 -32.03 -46.73
CA SER A 468 -41.11 -31.09 -45.62
C SER A 468 -40.24 -31.53 -44.43
N LEU A 469 -39.57 -32.70 -44.48
CA LEU A 469 -38.70 -33.22 -43.47
C LEU A 469 -37.56 -32.26 -43.23
N LYS A 470 -37.28 -31.95 -41.94
CA LYS A 470 -36.16 -31.15 -41.50
C LYS A 470 -35.45 -31.82 -40.34
N VAL A 471 -34.12 -31.74 -40.32
CA VAL A 471 -33.33 -32.13 -39.16
C VAL A 471 -33.08 -30.87 -38.31
N GLY A 472 -33.41 -30.93 -37.00
CA GLY A 472 -33.24 -29.86 -36.06
C GLY A 472 -32.55 -30.34 -34.78
N PHE A 473 -32.09 -29.40 -33.93
CA PHE A 473 -31.47 -29.64 -32.65
C PHE A 473 -32.26 -28.97 -31.53
N ASN A 474 -32.39 -29.67 -30.39
CA ASN A 474 -32.98 -29.14 -29.17
C ASN A 474 -32.10 -29.53 -27.96
N LYS A 475 -31.79 -28.59 -27.08
CA LYS A 475 -30.93 -28.84 -25.90
C LYS A 475 -31.44 -29.96 -24.97
N VAL A 476 -32.75 -30.24 -24.93
CA VAL A 476 -33.35 -31.25 -24.05
C VAL A 476 -33.39 -32.62 -24.71
N PHE A 477 -33.63 -32.69 -26.04
CA PHE A 477 -33.90 -33.94 -26.76
C PHE A 477 -32.81 -34.32 -27.77
N GLY A 478 -31.82 -33.45 -28.00
CA GLY A 478 -30.76 -33.63 -28.97
C GLY A 478 -31.21 -33.36 -30.41
N TYR A 479 -30.60 -34.02 -31.39
CA TYR A 479 -30.99 -33.93 -32.76
C TYR A 479 -32.29 -34.71 -33.03
N TYR A 480 -33.16 -34.19 -33.88
CA TYR A 480 -34.43 -34.77 -34.23
C TYR A 480 -34.80 -34.49 -35.70
N ILE A 481 -35.60 -35.39 -36.27
CA ILE A 481 -36.23 -35.25 -37.56
C ILE A 481 -37.64 -34.71 -37.31
N GLU A 482 -37.95 -33.56 -37.87
CA GLU A 482 -39.29 -32.95 -37.78
C GLU A 482 -40.08 -33.25 -39.03
N VAL A 483 -41.27 -33.87 -38.89
CA VAL A 483 -42.21 -34.18 -39.94
C VAL A 483 -43.52 -33.48 -39.70
N SER A 484 -44.04 -32.78 -40.74
CA SER A 484 -45.31 -32.10 -40.69
C SER A 484 -46.49 -33.06 -40.65
N LYS A 485 -47.60 -32.69 -40.04
CA LYS A 485 -48.78 -33.47 -39.80
C LYS A 485 -49.39 -34.12 -41.09
N SER A 486 -49.25 -33.49 -42.26
CA SER A 486 -49.69 -33.99 -43.55
C SER A 486 -48.93 -35.21 -44.09
N TYR A 487 -47.86 -35.62 -43.48
CA TYR A 487 -46.96 -36.73 -43.91
C TYR A 487 -46.81 -37.86 -42.89
N TYR A 488 -47.67 -37.91 -41.84
CA TYR A 488 -47.52 -38.91 -40.77
C TYR A 488 -47.63 -40.35 -41.28
N ASP A 489 -48.47 -40.57 -42.27
CA ASP A 489 -48.69 -41.91 -42.88
C ASP A 489 -47.48 -42.37 -43.71
N GLN A 490 -46.53 -41.51 -44.02
CA GLN A 490 -45.34 -41.83 -44.80
C GLN A 490 -44.10 -42.02 -43.91
N VAL A 491 -44.26 -41.85 -42.59
CA VAL A 491 -43.12 -42.02 -41.63
C VAL A 491 -42.81 -43.51 -41.52
N PRO A 492 -41.54 -43.96 -41.73
CA PRO A 492 -41.15 -45.34 -41.58
C PRO A 492 -41.29 -45.83 -40.12
N GLU A 493 -41.60 -47.11 -39.93
CA GLU A 493 -41.70 -47.74 -38.62
C GLU A 493 -40.36 -47.69 -37.81
N THR A 494 -39.27 -47.55 -38.50
CA THR A 494 -37.93 -47.37 -37.90
C THR A 494 -37.71 -46.04 -37.16
N TYR A 495 -38.61 -45.07 -37.39
CA TYR A 495 -38.54 -43.77 -36.74
C TYR A 495 -39.15 -43.85 -35.33
N ILE A 496 -38.40 -43.50 -34.32
CA ILE A 496 -38.83 -43.49 -32.91
C ILE A 496 -39.39 -42.12 -32.61
N ARG A 497 -40.70 -42.02 -32.33
CA ARG A 497 -41.35 -40.74 -31.95
C ARG A 497 -40.88 -40.28 -30.56
N LYS A 498 -40.46 -39.02 -30.46
CA LYS A 498 -40.00 -38.37 -29.23
C LYS A 498 -40.93 -37.30 -28.72
N GLN A 499 -41.54 -36.52 -29.62
CA GLN A 499 -42.40 -35.42 -29.23
C GLN A 499 -43.46 -35.15 -30.28
N THR A 500 -44.68 -34.92 -29.83
CA THR A 500 -45.79 -34.45 -30.67
C THR A 500 -46.06 -32.98 -30.38
N LEU A 501 -46.08 -32.16 -31.44
CA LEU A 501 -46.38 -30.74 -31.43
C LEU A 501 -47.69 -30.51 -32.19
N THR A 502 -48.24 -29.31 -32.12
CA THR A 502 -49.56 -28.99 -32.75
C THR A 502 -49.57 -29.23 -34.24
N ASN A 503 -48.50 -28.99 -34.99
CA ASN A 503 -48.40 -29.05 -36.42
C ASN A 503 -47.33 -30.01 -36.96
N CYS A 504 -46.56 -30.68 -36.12
CA CYS A 504 -45.49 -31.59 -36.50
C CYS A 504 -45.19 -32.60 -35.39
N GLU A 505 -44.54 -33.70 -35.75
CA GLU A 505 -43.95 -34.66 -34.82
C GLU A 505 -42.45 -34.73 -35.00
N ARG A 506 -41.76 -35.03 -33.93
CA ARG A 506 -40.30 -35.16 -33.85
C ARG A 506 -39.92 -36.59 -33.62
N TYR A 507 -39.03 -37.05 -34.45
CA TYR A 507 -38.56 -38.44 -34.47
C TYR A 507 -37.05 -38.49 -34.35
N ILE A 508 -36.54 -39.65 -33.95
CA ILE A 508 -35.11 -40.01 -33.98
C ILE A 508 -34.93 -41.33 -34.72
N THR A 509 -33.81 -41.43 -35.44
CA THR A 509 -33.33 -42.67 -36.06
C THR A 509 -32.04 -43.13 -35.40
N GLN A 510 -31.62 -44.39 -35.60
CA GLN A 510 -30.36 -44.88 -35.09
C GLN A 510 -29.18 -44.12 -35.72
N GLU A 511 -29.23 -43.86 -37.02
CA GLU A 511 -28.23 -43.09 -37.78
C GLU A 511 -28.05 -41.67 -37.19
N LEU A 512 -29.17 -41.01 -36.85
CA LEU A 512 -29.13 -39.68 -36.22
C LEU A 512 -28.53 -39.71 -34.82
N LYS A 513 -28.80 -40.78 -34.06
CA LYS A 513 -28.19 -40.96 -32.70
C LYS A 513 -26.69 -41.22 -32.78
N ASP A 514 -26.26 -42.03 -33.74
CA ASP A 514 -24.84 -42.36 -33.90
C ASP A 514 -24.06 -41.11 -34.34
N MET A 515 -24.67 -40.30 -35.22
CA MET A 515 -24.12 -39.02 -35.60
C MET A 515 -24.06 -38.02 -34.41
N GLU A 516 -25.15 -37.93 -33.64
CA GLU A 516 -25.19 -37.10 -32.43
C GLU A 516 -24.09 -37.48 -31.45
N HIS A 517 -23.91 -38.76 -31.15
CA HIS A 517 -22.85 -39.25 -30.29
C HIS A 517 -21.47 -38.85 -30.80
N THR A 518 -21.22 -38.94 -32.10
CA THR A 518 -19.98 -38.56 -32.75
C THR A 518 -19.72 -37.06 -32.60
N ILE A 519 -20.71 -36.22 -32.83
CA ILE A 519 -20.59 -34.74 -32.69
C ILE A 519 -20.36 -34.31 -31.24
N LEU A 520 -21.14 -34.83 -30.29
CA LEU A 520 -21.04 -34.48 -28.88
C LEU A 520 -19.69 -34.94 -28.31
N SER A 521 -19.28 -36.18 -28.67
CA SER A 521 -17.95 -36.70 -28.23
C SER A 521 -16.81 -35.88 -28.83
N ALA A 522 -16.92 -35.39 -30.08
CA ALA A 522 -15.92 -34.52 -30.69
C ALA A 522 -15.90 -33.15 -30.01
N GLN A 523 -17.04 -32.59 -29.61
CA GLN A 523 -17.14 -31.31 -28.89
C GLN A 523 -16.48 -31.39 -27.52
N ASP A 524 -16.78 -32.44 -26.75
CA ASP A 524 -16.17 -32.61 -25.44
C ASP A 524 -14.64 -32.87 -25.54
N ARG A 525 -14.23 -33.65 -26.53
CA ARG A 525 -12.82 -33.95 -26.78
C ARG A 525 -12.01 -32.72 -27.20
N ILE A 526 -12.57 -31.86 -28.08
CA ILE A 526 -11.87 -30.66 -28.53
C ILE A 526 -11.67 -29.69 -27.35
N VAL A 527 -12.72 -29.48 -26.53
CA VAL A 527 -12.63 -28.58 -25.36
C VAL A 527 -11.57 -29.10 -24.37
N ALA A 528 -11.56 -30.41 -24.08
CA ALA A 528 -10.58 -31.00 -23.18
C ALA A 528 -9.14 -30.90 -23.74
N LEU A 529 -8.95 -31.16 -25.03
CA LEU A 529 -7.65 -31.09 -25.68
C LEU A 529 -7.14 -29.65 -25.79
N GLU A 530 -7.98 -28.70 -26.16
CA GLU A 530 -7.60 -27.28 -26.19
C GLU A 530 -7.23 -26.77 -24.81
N TYR A 531 -7.94 -27.18 -23.75
CA TYR A 531 -7.59 -26.84 -22.38
C TYR A 531 -6.23 -27.43 -21.95
N GLN A 532 -5.95 -28.68 -22.31
CA GLN A 532 -4.66 -29.31 -22.03
C GLN A 532 -3.52 -28.56 -22.73
N LEU A 533 -3.64 -28.28 -24.03
CA LEU A 533 -2.65 -27.53 -24.79
C LEU A 533 -2.45 -26.12 -24.26
N PHE A 534 -3.52 -25.46 -23.81
CA PHE A 534 -3.44 -24.19 -23.11
C PHE A 534 -2.62 -24.31 -21.82
N CYS A 535 -2.86 -25.33 -21.00
CA CYS A 535 -2.07 -25.59 -19.79
C CYS A 535 -0.59 -25.81 -20.13
N ASP A 536 -0.28 -26.60 -21.16
CA ASP A 536 1.10 -26.86 -21.60
C ASP A 536 1.83 -25.55 -22.03
N ILE A 537 1.15 -24.66 -22.76
CA ILE A 537 1.69 -23.35 -23.13
C ILE A 537 1.88 -22.47 -21.89
N ARG A 538 0.88 -22.40 -21.01
CA ARG A 538 0.94 -21.65 -19.75
C ARG A 538 2.12 -22.09 -18.89
N ASP A 539 2.33 -23.40 -18.74
CA ASP A 539 3.39 -23.94 -17.89
C ASP A 539 4.78 -23.68 -18.48
N GLN A 540 4.92 -23.69 -19.82
CA GLN A 540 6.15 -23.25 -20.50
C GLN A 540 6.45 -21.77 -20.25
N VAL A 541 5.42 -20.91 -20.26
CA VAL A 541 5.57 -19.47 -19.93
C VAL A 541 5.91 -19.30 -18.45
N ALA A 542 5.24 -20.04 -17.57
CA ALA A 542 5.47 -20.01 -16.13
C ALA A 542 6.92 -20.36 -15.77
N ALA A 543 7.54 -21.32 -16.46
CA ALA A 543 8.94 -21.69 -16.29
C ALA A 543 9.93 -20.53 -16.57
N GLN A 544 9.50 -19.48 -17.30
CA GLN A 544 10.31 -18.29 -17.60
C GLN A 544 10.03 -17.11 -16.65
N SER A 545 9.31 -17.34 -15.55
CA SER A 545 8.93 -16.28 -14.60
C SER A 545 10.12 -15.46 -14.11
N PRO A 546 11.33 -16.00 -13.82
CA PRO A 546 12.46 -15.19 -13.38
C PRO A 546 12.91 -14.16 -14.41
N ARG A 547 12.95 -14.53 -15.69
CA ARG A 547 13.32 -13.62 -16.77
C ARG A 547 12.28 -12.50 -16.94
N ILE A 548 11.01 -12.86 -16.88
CA ILE A 548 9.90 -11.88 -17.02
C ILE A 548 9.87 -10.92 -15.84
N GLN A 549 10.11 -11.39 -14.60
CA GLN A 549 10.20 -10.51 -13.42
C GLN A 549 11.40 -9.55 -13.49
N GLU A 550 12.54 -9.99 -13.96
CA GLU A 550 13.71 -9.11 -14.17
C GLU A 550 13.38 -8.00 -15.19
N ILE A 551 12.78 -8.37 -16.32
CA ILE A 551 12.33 -7.43 -17.35
C ILE A 551 11.31 -6.45 -16.79
N ALA A 552 10.30 -6.93 -16.07
CA ALA A 552 9.27 -6.10 -15.46
C ALA A 552 9.87 -5.06 -14.50
N GLY A 553 10.85 -5.47 -13.68
CA GLY A 553 11.60 -4.57 -12.81
C GLY A 553 12.44 -3.52 -13.59
N ALA A 554 12.97 -3.87 -14.76
CA ALA A 554 13.67 -2.92 -15.62
C ALA A 554 12.69 -1.92 -16.25
N VAL A 555 11.55 -2.38 -16.78
CA VAL A 555 10.48 -1.52 -17.31
C VAL A 555 9.98 -0.54 -16.25
N ALA A 556 9.73 -1.02 -15.03
CA ALA A 556 9.29 -0.18 -13.92
C ALA A 556 10.28 0.94 -13.60
N GLN A 557 11.58 0.64 -13.58
CA GLN A 557 12.62 1.65 -13.35
C GLN A 557 12.73 2.66 -14.49
N VAL A 558 12.64 2.23 -15.75
CA VAL A 558 12.63 3.15 -16.92
C VAL A 558 11.43 4.08 -16.80
N ASP A 559 10.24 3.56 -16.49
CA ASP A 559 9.01 4.36 -16.36
C ASP A 559 9.12 5.43 -15.25
N VAL A 560 9.72 5.09 -14.09
CA VAL A 560 9.98 6.08 -13.03
C VAL A 560 10.96 7.16 -13.48
N LEU A 561 12.06 6.78 -14.16
CA LEU A 561 13.05 7.74 -14.64
C LEU A 561 12.46 8.68 -15.71
N VAL A 562 11.65 8.16 -16.62
CA VAL A 562 10.88 8.94 -17.60
C VAL A 562 9.87 9.87 -16.90
N SER A 563 9.20 9.37 -15.85
CA SER A 563 8.29 10.19 -15.03
C SER A 563 9.02 11.37 -14.37
N PHE A 564 10.16 11.14 -13.73
CA PHE A 564 10.98 12.20 -13.13
C PHE A 564 11.45 13.22 -14.15
N ALA A 565 11.94 12.76 -15.31
CA ALA A 565 12.39 13.64 -16.38
C ALA A 565 11.23 14.48 -16.96
N THR A 566 10.06 13.89 -17.12
CA THR A 566 8.87 14.59 -17.60
C THR A 566 8.44 15.68 -16.61
N VAL A 567 8.38 15.35 -15.30
CA VAL A 567 8.06 16.32 -14.25
C VAL A 567 9.10 17.44 -14.19
N ALA A 568 10.38 17.11 -14.31
CA ALA A 568 11.47 18.08 -14.30
C ALA A 568 11.38 19.07 -15.48
N ALA A 569 11.13 18.56 -16.67
CA ALA A 569 11.00 19.38 -17.88
C ALA A 569 9.74 20.26 -17.84
N GLU A 570 8.59 19.70 -17.41
CA GLU A 570 7.32 20.45 -17.34
C GLU A 570 7.35 21.59 -16.31
N ASN A 571 8.13 21.46 -15.22
CA ASN A 571 8.10 22.39 -14.09
C ASN A 571 9.43 23.13 -13.86
N ASN A 572 10.38 23.04 -14.78
CA ASN A 572 11.69 23.68 -14.69
C ASN A 572 12.41 23.33 -13.36
N TYR A 573 12.56 22.03 -13.07
CA TYR A 573 13.33 21.54 -11.94
C TYR A 573 14.80 21.40 -12.34
N CYS A 574 15.71 21.63 -11.40
CA CYS A 574 17.14 21.51 -11.63
C CYS A 574 17.69 20.18 -11.09
N MET A 575 18.78 19.71 -11.69
CA MET A 575 19.55 18.58 -11.20
C MET A 575 20.29 18.99 -9.92
N PRO A 576 20.04 18.37 -8.76
CA PRO A 576 20.77 18.66 -7.55
C PRO A 576 22.13 17.93 -7.55
N THR A 577 23.13 18.55 -6.91
CA THR A 577 24.37 17.85 -6.54
C THR A 577 24.18 17.20 -5.19
N VAL A 578 24.33 15.88 -5.10
CA VAL A 578 24.19 15.13 -3.83
C VAL A 578 25.54 14.53 -3.45
N ASP A 579 26.03 14.84 -2.24
CA ASP A 579 27.35 14.40 -1.76
C ASP A 579 27.33 14.04 -0.27
N LYS A 580 28.50 13.69 0.29
CA LYS A 580 28.66 13.37 1.73
C LYS A 580 28.98 14.60 2.60
N SER A 581 28.91 15.82 2.04
CA SER A 581 29.13 17.04 2.82
C SER A 581 28.02 17.27 3.86
N ASP A 582 28.25 18.19 4.77
CA ASP A 582 27.29 18.68 5.75
C ASP A 582 26.42 19.84 5.23
N ARG A 583 26.58 20.22 3.94
CA ARG A 583 25.92 21.39 3.34
C ARG A 583 24.53 21.06 2.82
N LEU A 584 23.60 21.96 3.05
CA LEU A 584 22.27 22.02 2.44
C LEU A 584 22.13 23.43 1.85
N GLU A 585 22.29 23.55 0.54
CA GLU A 585 22.24 24.80 -0.18
C GLU A 585 21.21 24.70 -1.32
N ILE A 586 20.19 25.55 -1.26
CA ILE A 586 19.09 25.60 -2.21
C ILE A 586 18.90 27.05 -2.63
N THR A 587 19.00 27.32 -3.91
CA THR A 587 18.79 28.66 -4.48
C THR A 587 17.45 28.70 -5.18
N GLU A 588 16.61 29.69 -4.83
CA GLU A 588 15.28 29.88 -5.39
C GLU A 588 14.39 28.63 -5.31
N GLY A 589 14.40 27.99 -4.13
CA GLY A 589 13.58 26.80 -3.88
C GLY A 589 12.09 27.10 -3.88
N ARG A 590 11.28 26.17 -4.42
CA ARG A 590 9.83 26.24 -4.53
C ARG A 590 9.19 25.00 -3.92
N HIS A 591 7.96 25.11 -3.44
CA HIS A 591 7.25 23.98 -2.87
C HIS A 591 6.55 23.15 -3.97
N PRO A 592 6.94 21.90 -4.24
CA PRO A 592 6.48 21.14 -5.41
C PRO A 592 4.97 20.96 -5.46
N VAL A 593 4.33 20.73 -4.31
CA VAL A 593 2.88 20.50 -4.23
C VAL A 593 2.10 21.83 -4.32
N VAL A 594 2.51 22.84 -3.54
CA VAL A 594 1.78 24.12 -3.49
C VAL A 594 1.84 24.83 -4.84
N GLU A 595 3.00 24.81 -5.51
CA GLU A 595 3.17 25.40 -6.85
C GLU A 595 2.23 24.74 -7.88
N LYS A 596 2.11 23.40 -7.84
CA LYS A 596 1.24 22.65 -8.75
C LYS A 596 -0.26 22.82 -8.44
N MET A 597 -0.62 22.98 -7.15
CA MET A 597 -2.01 23.16 -6.70
C MET A 597 -2.54 24.57 -6.98
N ARG A 598 -1.68 25.60 -6.92
CA ARG A 598 -2.04 27.01 -7.07
C ARG A 598 -1.38 27.62 -8.31
N ARG A 599 -1.75 27.14 -9.47
CA ARG A 599 -1.24 27.64 -10.76
C ARG A 599 -1.68 29.08 -11.09
N ASP A 600 -2.71 29.56 -10.41
CA ASP A 600 -3.24 30.93 -10.52
C ASP A 600 -2.36 31.98 -9.86
N VAL A 601 -1.46 31.58 -8.96
CA VAL A 601 -0.58 32.48 -8.23
C VAL A 601 0.86 32.03 -8.35
N LEU A 602 1.75 32.91 -8.80
CA LEU A 602 3.18 32.61 -8.84
C LEU A 602 3.72 32.29 -7.45
N PHE A 603 4.41 31.18 -7.30
CA PHE A 603 5.07 30.81 -6.07
C PHE A 603 6.30 31.71 -5.83
N VAL A 604 6.45 32.25 -4.62
CA VAL A 604 7.62 33.06 -4.27
C VAL A 604 8.77 32.14 -3.86
N PRO A 605 9.86 32.07 -4.62
CA PRO A 605 10.98 31.19 -4.33
C PRO A 605 11.80 31.69 -3.14
N ASN A 606 12.37 30.76 -2.37
CA ASN A 606 13.18 31.08 -1.19
C ASN A 606 14.52 30.34 -1.21
N ASP A 607 15.55 31.00 -0.72
CA ASP A 607 16.88 30.42 -0.56
C ASP A 607 16.99 29.72 0.78
N THR A 608 17.84 28.69 0.85
CA THR A 608 18.14 27.95 2.09
C THR A 608 19.62 27.64 2.10
N TYR A 609 20.28 27.98 3.19
CA TYR A 609 21.65 27.57 3.45
C TYR A 609 21.76 27.05 4.87
N MET A 610 22.23 25.80 5.03
CA MET A 610 22.49 25.17 6.33
C MET A 610 23.78 24.36 6.27
N ASP A 611 24.49 24.32 7.37
CA ASP A 611 25.65 23.45 7.58
C ASP A 611 25.73 23.06 9.07
N ASN A 612 26.70 22.23 9.45
CA ASN A 612 26.88 21.83 10.84
C ASN A 612 27.83 22.75 11.62
N LYS A 613 28.06 24.00 11.17
CA LYS A 613 29.01 24.95 11.78
C LYS A 613 28.41 26.34 12.04
N GLU A 614 28.25 27.11 10.98
CA GLU A 614 27.80 28.52 11.06
C GLU A 614 26.31 28.73 10.87
N HIS A 615 25.65 27.77 10.20
CA HIS A 615 24.23 27.81 9.89
C HIS A 615 23.55 26.49 10.27
N LEU A 616 23.70 26.09 11.53
CA LEU A 616 23.19 24.82 12.05
C LEU A 616 21.69 24.86 12.32
N ALA A 617 21.23 25.95 12.98
CA ALA A 617 19.82 26.12 13.29
C ALA A 617 19.30 27.47 12.78
N ALA A 618 18.16 27.45 12.09
CA ALA A 618 17.47 28.62 11.60
C ALA A 618 16.19 28.86 12.42
N ILE A 619 16.14 29.93 13.20
CA ILE A 619 14.94 30.38 13.91
C ILE A 619 14.08 31.18 12.93
N LEU A 620 12.88 30.70 12.69
CA LEU A 620 11.92 31.33 11.77
C LEU A 620 10.81 32.03 12.55
N THR A 621 10.78 33.37 12.49
CA THR A 621 9.76 34.20 13.14
C THR A 621 8.76 34.75 12.13
N GLY A 622 7.61 35.22 12.61
CA GLY A 622 6.54 35.79 11.80
C GLY A 622 5.19 35.09 11.98
N PRO A 623 4.11 35.58 11.37
CA PRO A 623 2.75 35.05 11.56
C PRO A 623 2.53 33.70 10.85
N ASN A 624 1.59 32.89 11.34
CA ASN A 624 1.33 31.55 10.84
C ASN A 624 0.90 31.48 9.36
N MET A 625 0.11 32.47 8.90
CA MET A 625 -0.37 32.51 7.51
C MET A 625 0.67 33.00 6.51
N ALA A 626 1.84 33.44 6.97
CA ALA A 626 2.87 33.98 6.09
C ALA A 626 3.67 32.93 5.30
N GLY A 627 3.63 31.64 5.73
CA GLY A 627 4.22 30.53 4.98
C GLY A 627 5.45 29.88 5.63
N LYS A 628 5.69 30.05 6.94
CA LYS A 628 6.80 29.38 7.68
C LYS A 628 6.80 27.88 7.49
N SER A 629 5.68 27.22 7.85
CA SER A 629 5.53 25.76 7.75
C SER A 629 5.64 25.27 6.30
N THR A 630 5.15 26.06 5.32
CA THR A 630 5.30 25.75 3.88
C THR A 630 6.77 25.75 3.47
N TYR A 631 7.54 26.76 3.92
CA TYR A 631 8.97 26.84 3.64
C TYR A 631 9.75 25.65 4.25
N MET A 632 9.49 25.32 5.51
CA MET A 632 10.17 24.20 6.16
C MET A 632 9.86 22.87 5.47
N ARG A 633 8.59 22.62 5.14
CA ARG A 633 8.17 21.42 4.38
C ARG A 633 8.83 21.40 2.99
N GLN A 634 8.91 22.52 2.30
CA GLN A 634 9.59 22.66 1.03
C GLN A 634 11.03 22.15 1.09
N VAL A 635 11.79 22.55 2.11
CA VAL A 635 13.18 22.11 2.30
C VAL A 635 13.27 20.61 2.48
N ALA A 636 12.43 20.02 3.36
CA ALA A 636 12.40 18.58 3.60
C ALA A 636 12.02 17.80 2.33
N LEU A 637 11.00 18.26 1.59
CA LEU A 637 10.59 17.61 0.35
C LEU A 637 11.68 17.64 -0.72
N MET A 638 12.44 18.75 -0.83
CA MET A 638 13.55 18.83 -1.78
C MET A 638 14.72 17.91 -1.41
N VAL A 639 15.04 17.77 -0.11
CA VAL A 639 16.03 16.79 0.37
C VAL A 639 15.59 15.38 -0.01
N LEU A 640 14.33 15.05 0.24
CA LEU A 640 13.76 13.75 -0.06
C LEU A 640 13.78 13.46 -1.58
N MET A 641 13.34 14.42 -2.40
CA MET A 641 13.37 14.30 -3.87
C MET A 641 14.79 14.08 -4.39
N ALA A 642 15.76 14.83 -3.89
CA ALA A 642 17.16 14.67 -4.28
C ALA A 642 17.70 13.27 -3.93
N GLN A 643 17.39 12.77 -2.72
CA GLN A 643 17.84 11.43 -2.28
C GLN A 643 17.07 10.28 -2.94
N MET A 644 15.93 10.54 -3.56
CA MET A 644 15.28 9.60 -4.48
C MET A 644 15.99 9.50 -5.83
N GLY A 645 16.79 10.48 -6.21
CA GLY A 645 17.36 10.65 -7.54
C GLY A 645 16.45 11.41 -8.50
N SER A 646 15.56 12.26 -7.98
CA SER A 646 14.72 13.17 -8.76
C SER A 646 15.33 14.57 -8.82
N PHE A 647 15.06 15.32 -9.89
CA PHE A 647 15.31 16.74 -9.93
C PHE A 647 14.42 17.49 -8.92
N VAL A 648 14.87 18.68 -8.49
CA VAL A 648 14.23 19.45 -7.44
C VAL A 648 13.72 20.79 -7.94
N PRO A 649 12.62 21.35 -7.37
CA PRO A 649 12.02 22.62 -7.75
C PRO A 649 12.87 23.82 -7.24
N ALA A 650 14.03 24.01 -7.83
CA ALA A 650 14.96 25.09 -7.47
C ALA A 650 15.71 25.57 -8.73
N ARG A 651 16.41 26.73 -8.62
CA ARG A 651 17.35 27.16 -9.65
C ARG A 651 18.66 26.38 -9.59
N ALA A 652 19.14 26.10 -8.37
CA ALA A 652 20.29 25.26 -8.09
C ALA A 652 20.16 24.64 -6.70
N ALA A 653 20.70 23.44 -6.53
CA ALA A 653 20.70 22.77 -5.23
C ALA A 653 21.96 21.92 -5.03
N ARG A 654 22.57 22.02 -3.85
CA ARG A 654 23.59 21.13 -3.33
C ARG A 654 23.14 20.57 -1.99
N ILE A 655 23.03 19.27 -1.90
CA ILE A 655 22.42 18.59 -0.75
C ILE A 655 23.37 17.53 -0.24
N GLY A 656 23.93 17.77 0.96
CA GLY A 656 24.62 16.74 1.71
C GLY A 656 23.63 15.70 2.19
N VAL A 657 23.95 14.42 2.08
CA VAL A 657 23.05 13.32 2.44
C VAL A 657 22.58 13.43 3.87
N VAL A 658 21.28 13.39 4.06
CA VAL A 658 20.57 13.38 5.34
C VAL A 658 20.15 11.95 5.65
N ASP A 659 20.39 11.48 6.87
CA ASP A 659 20.06 10.12 7.29
C ASP A 659 18.61 9.97 7.78
N ARG A 660 18.07 11.02 8.42
CA ARG A 660 16.69 11.05 8.95
C ARG A 660 16.07 12.43 8.77
N ILE A 661 14.79 12.45 8.53
CA ILE A 661 13.99 13.69 8.56
C ILE A 661 12.92 13.53 9.63
N PHE A 662 12.98 14.40 10.65
CA PHE A 662 11.98 14.50 11.68
C PHE A 662 11.14 15.75 11.50
N THR A 663 9.84 15.61 11.70
CA THR A 663 8.92 16.75 11.60
C THR A 663 7.99 16.80 12.80
N ARG A 664 7.94 17.96 13.44
CA ARG A 664 6.91 18.31 14.39
C ARG A 664 6.18 19.56 13.85
N ILE A 665 5.02 19.35 13.23
CA ILE A 665 4.26 20.41 12.54
C ILE A 665 2.79 20.31 12.96
N GLY A 666 2.30 21.30 13.74
CA GLY A 666 0.90 21.42 14.13
C GLY A 666 0.33 20.25 14.93
N ALA A 667 -0.49 20.50 15.94
CA ALA A 667 -1.20 19.43 16.64
C ALA A 667 -2.40 18.95 15.82
N SER A 668 -2.50 17.63 15.58
CA SER A 668 -3.79 17.00 15.37
C SER A 668 -4.25 16.45 16.72
N ASP A 669 -5.43 16.86 17.18
CA ASP A 669 -6.04 16.27 18.37
C ASP A 669 -6.16 14.76 18.20
N ASP A 670 -5.50 13.98 19.02
CA ASP A 670 -5.73 12.54 19.12
C ASP A 670 -6.79 12.28 20.19
N LEU A 671 -8.04 12.63 19.86
CA LEU A 671 -9.18 12.43 20.74
C LEU A 671 -9.42 10.95 21.07
N ALA A 672 -8.96 10.05 20.20
CA ALA A 672 -9.11 8.61 20.37
C ALA A 672 -8.15 8.02 21.40
N GLY A 673 -6.94 8.60 21.54
CA GLY A 673 -5.92 8.16 22.50
C GLY A 673 -6.05 8.78 23.90
N GLY A 674 -6.99 9.72 24.11
CA GLY A 674 -7.20 10.37 25.41
C GLY A 674 -6.03 11.22 25.91
N GLN A 675 -5.00 11.45 25.09
CA GLN A 675 -3.83 12.26 25.44
C GLN A 675 -4.06 13.73 25.09
N SER A 676 -3.58 14.63 25.95
CA SER A 676 -3.61 16.06 25.63
C SER A 676 -2.68 16.35 24.44
N THR A 677 -3.04 17.37 23.63
CA THR A 677 -2.21 17.83 22.51
C THR A 677 -0.78 18.15 22.93
N PHE A 678 -0.58 18.66 24.16
CA PHE A 678 0.73 18.94 24.71
C PHE A 678 1.52 17.65 25.03
N MET A 679 0.88 16.61 25.56
CA MET A 679 1.54 15.33 25.82
C MET A 679 1.99 14.65 24.52
N VAL A 680 1.14 14.65 23.50
CA VAL A 680 1.50 14.16 22.17
C VAL A 680 2.70 14.93 21.62
N GLU A 681 2.68 16.26 21.73
CA GLU A 681 3.80 17.11 21.30
C GLU A 681 5.11 16.73 22.01
N MET A 682 5.08 16.60 23.33
CA MET A 682 6.27 16.27 24.11
C MET A 682 6.78 14.86 23.80
N THR A 683 5.91 13.91 23.56
CA THR A 683 6.30 12.56 23.14
C THR A 683 6.99 12.57 21.77
N GLU A 684 6.44 13.28 20.78
CA GLU A 684 7.06 13.42 19.45
C GLU A 684 8.44 14.10 19.54
N VAL A 685 8.59 15.13 20.38
CA VAL A 685 9.88 15.80 20.60
C VAL A 685 10.86 14.88 21.33
N ALA A 686 10.43 14.12 22.32
CA ALA A 686 11.28 13.17 23.03
C ALA A 686 11.83 12.09 22.10
N GLU A 687 10.99 11.49 21.25
CA GLU A 687 11.41 10.50 20.25
C GLU A 687 12.39 11.09 19.22
N LEU A 688 12.12 12.31 18.75
CA LEU A 688 13.04 13.02 17.87
C LEU A 688 14.42 13.20 18.53
N LEU A 689 14.47 13.71 19.77
CA LEU A 689 15.74 13.96 20.46
C LEU A 689 16.52 12.68 20.79
N LYS A 690 15.82 11.56 20.96
CA LYS A 690 16.42 10.24 21.24
C LYS A 690 17.07 9.62 19.99
N HIS A 691 16.48 9.82 18.81
CA HIS A 691 16.87 9.10 17.59
C HIS A 691 17.56 9.97 16.53
N ALA A 692 17.53 11.29 16.66
CA ALA A 692 18.22 12.17 15.72
C ALA A 692 19.74 12.06 15.84
N THR A 693 20.42 12.26 14.72
CA THR A 693 21.89 12.31 14.61
C THR A 693 22.33 13.67 14.08
N SER A 694 23.63 13.94 14.11
CA SER A 694 24.19 15.18 13.53
C SER A 694 23.96 15.31 12.01
N ARG A 695 23.58 14.23 11.31
CA ARG A 695 23.24 14.27 9.89
C ARG A 695 21.75 14.37 9.64
N SER A 696 20.92 14.39 10.67
CA SER A 696 19.48 14.52 10.54
C SER A 696 19.05 15.94 10.18
N LEU A 697 17.87 16.06 9.58
CA LEU A 697 17.17 17.32 9.33
C LEU A 697 15.94 17.39 10.23
N LEU A 698 15.91 18.40 11.10
CA LEU A 698 14.83 18.60 12.06
C LEU A 698 13.94 19.76 11.65
N ILE A 699 12.62 19.53 11.62
CA ILE A 699 11.61 20.53 11.31
C ILE A 699 10.68 20.66 12.51
N LEU A 700 10.88 21.73 13.27
CA LEU A 700 10.19 21.99 14.52
C LEU A 700 9.30 23.25 14.37
N ASP A 701 7.99 23.05 14.40
CA ASP A 701 7.02 24.13 14.21
C ASP A 701 6.21 24.34 15.50
N GLU A 702 6.36 25.53 16.11
CA GLU A 702 5.60 26.01 17.27
C GLU A 702 5.71 25.09 18.50
N ILE A 703 6.89 24.68 18.89
CA ILE A 703 7.15 23.92 20.12
C ILE A 703 6.78 24.72 21.36
N GLY A 704 6.09 24.07 22.33
CA GLY A 704 5.72 24.64 23.62
C GLY A 704 4.40 25.43 23.61
N ARG A 705 3.59 25.38 22.52
CA ARG A 705 2.36 26.16 22.40
C ARG A 705 1.21 25.60 23.27
N GLY A 706 1.26 24.33 23.64
CA GLY A 706 0.18 23.64 24.37
C GLY A 706 0.14 23.87 25.88
N THR A 707 1.02 24.74 26.46
CA THR A 707 1.14 25.00 27.89
C THR A 707 1.24 26.49 28.20
N SER A 708 1.58 26.86 29.46
CA SER A 708 1.76 28.26 29.84
C SER A 708 2.90 28.90 29.05
N THR A 709 2.84 30.21 28.81
CA THR A 709 3.81 30.95 27.98
C THR A 709 5.24 30.76 28.43
N TYR A 710 5.51 30.84 29.71
CA TYR A 710 6.87 30.72 30.28
C TYR A 710 7.38 29.29 30.23
N ASP A 711 6.55 28.29 30.55
CA ASP A 711 6.95 26.88 30.46
C ASP A 711 7.21 26.49 29.01
N GLY A 712 6.29 26.86 28.08
CA GLY A 712 6.43 26.62 26.67
C GLY A 712 7.69 27.23 26.06
N MET A 713 7.99 28.47 26.39
CA MET A 713 9.19 29.16 25.96
C MET A 713 10.46 28.50 26.53
N SER A 714 10.45 28.09 27.82
CA SER A 714 11.58 27.43 28.46
C SER A 714 11.88 26.09 27.79
N ILE A 715 10.85 25.29 27.50
CA ILE A 715 10.98 24.02 26.79
C ILE A 715 11.50 24.26 25.36
N ALA A 716 10.91 25.21 24.63
CA ALA A 716 11.31 25.53 23.26
C ALA A 716 12.78 25.95 23.19
N ARG A 717 13.23 26.80 24.15
CA ARG A 717 14.61 27.20 24.26
C ARG A 717 15.54 26.01 24.55
N ALA A 718 15.21 25.20 25.53
CA ALA A 718 16.02 24.04 25.90
C ALA A 718 16.16 23.02 24.75
N VAL A 719 15.07 22.76 24.01
CA VAL A 719 15.08 21.89 22.81
C VAL A 719 15.99 22.47 21.73
N LEU A 720 15.89 23.78 21.45
CA LEU A 720 16.74 24.42 20.45
C LEU A 720 18.21 24.41 20.84
N GLU A 721 18.53 24.71 22.11
CA GLU A 721 19.90 24.63 22.65
C GLU A 721 20.48 23.22 22.55
N TRP A 722 19.65 22.19 22.78
CA TRP A 722 20.05 20.78 22.61
C TRP A 722 20.34 20.44 21.15
N CYS A 723 19.48 20.84 20.25
CA CYS A 723 19.63 20.58 18.81
C CYS A 723 20.85 21.32 18.23
N ALA A 724 21.11 22.52 18.68
CA ALA A 724 22.20 23.39 18.20
C ALA A 724 23.56 23.11 18.85
N ASP A 725 23.63 22.32 19.90
CA ASP A 725 24.90 22.00 20.56
C ASP A 725 25.62 20.83 19.85
N PRO A 726 26.78 21.06 19.21
CA PRO A 726 27.51 19.98 18.51
C PRO A 726 28.00 18.85 19.43
N LYS A 727 28.07 19.09 20.74
CA LYS A 727 28.46 18.06 21.74
C LYS A 727 27.31 17.15 22.13
N ARG A 728 26.07 17.59 21.89
CA ARG A 728 24.84 16.84 22.19
C ARG A 728 24.27 16.23 20.92
N LEU A 729 23.73 17.06 20.03
CA LEU A 729 23.12 16.60 18.80
C LEU A 729 23.77 17.22 17.55
N GLY A 730 23.85 18.56 17.45
CA GLY A 730 24.45 19.24 16.30
C GLY A 730 23.77 18.96 14.97
N ALA A 731 22.43 18.87 14.95
CA ALA A 731 21.64 18.55 13.78
C ALA A 731 21.10 19.81 13.07
N LYS A 732 21.02 19.76 11.75
CA LYS A 732 20.40 20.83 10.95
C LYS A 732 18.95 21.02 11.36
N THR A 733 18.60 22.19 11.88
CA THR A 733 17.29 22.44 12.49
C THR A 733 16.62 23.68 11.90
N LEU A 734 15.42 23.50 11.35
CA LEU A 734 14.49 24.58 11.02
C LEU A 734 13.48 24.72 12.15
N PHE A 735 13.51 25.83 12.86
CA PHE A 735 12.75 26.05 14.06
C PHE A 735 11.80 27.26 13.90
N ALA A 736 10.52 27.01 13.64
CA ALA A 736 9.54 28.08 13.60
C ALA A 736 8.91 28.31 14.98
N THR A 737 8.84 29.58 15.38
CA THR A 737 8.33 29.94 16.71
C THR A 737 7.60 31.29 16.69
N HIS A 738 6.73 31.46 17.67
CA HIS A 738 6.10 32.74 18.03
C HIS A 738 6.81 33.45 19.22
N TYR A 739 7.75 32.72 19.85
CA TYR A 739 8.53 33.31 20.96
C TYR A 739 9.66 34.18 20.38
N HIS A 740 9.43 35.48 20.30
CA HIS A 740 10.43 36.43 19.80
C HIS A 740 11.68 36.49 20.69
N GLU A 741 11.52 36.15 21.93
CA GLU A 741 12.62 36.09 22.95
C GLU A 741 13.69 35.09 22.54
N LEU A 742 13.38 34.06 21.78
CA LEU A 742 14.35 33.07 21.29
C LEU A 742 15.32 33.64 20.25
N THR A 743 15.02 34.80 19.65
CA THR A 743 15.90 35.44 18.65
C THR A 743 17.25 35.89 19.24
N VAL A 744 17.33 36.07 20.56
CA VAL A 744 18.59 36.41 21.27
C VAL A 744 19.63 35.30 21.14
N LEU A 745 19.20 34.06 20.88
CA LEU A 745 20.07 32.89 20.77
C LEU A 745 21.06 32.97 19.60
N GLU A 746 20.80 33.78 18.57
CA GLU A 746 21.77 34.05 17.49
C GLU A 746 23.09 34.66 18.03
N GLY A 747 23.00 35.48 19.08
CA GLY A 747 24.15 36.07 19.72
C GLY A 747 24.79 35.19 20.81
N GLU A 748 24.05 34.20 21.30
CA GLU A 748 24.47 33.33 22.42
C GLU A 748 25.03 31.98 21.98
N LEU A 749 24.47 31.41 20.88
CA LEU A 749 24.80 30.07 20.40
C LEU A 749 25.47 30.10 19.01
N PRO A 750 26.67 29.52 18.86
CA PRO A 750 27.30 29.38 17.56
C PRO A 750 26.41 28.54 16.62
N GLY A 751 26.28 28.98 15.36
CA GLY A 751 25.52 28.26 14.34
C GLY A 751 24.02 28.51 14.36
N VAL A 752 23.47 29.31 15.27
CA VAL A 752 22.07 29.75 15.27
C VAL A 752 21.95 31.05 14.46
N LYS A 753 20.97 31.09 13.55
CA LYS A 753 20.65 32.26 12.72
C LYS A 753 19.16 32.58 12.76
N ASN A 754 18.84 33.86 12.80
CA ASN A 754 17.47 34.34 12.77
C ASN A 754 17.03 34.67 11.35
N PHE A 755 15.82 34.27 11.03
CA PHE A 755 15.13 34.61 9.80
C PHE A 755 13.69 35.02 10.11
N ASN A 756 13.13 35.87 9.26
CA ASN A 756 11.72 36.24 9.33
C ASN A 756 11.09 36.21 7.94
N ILE A 757 9.75 36.20 7.92
CA ILE A 757 9.03 36.35 6.67
C ILE A 757 8.77 37.83 6.42
N ALA A 758 9.29 38.34 5.29
CA ALA A 758 9.13 39.70 4.88
C ALA A 758 7.64 40.08 4.74
N ALA A 759 7.23 41.11 5.42
CA ALA A 759 5.90 41.71 5.36
C ALA A 759 6.00 43.19 4.96
N ARG A 760 5.08 43.67 4.16
CA ARG A 760 4.99 45.08 3.78
C ARG A 760 3.66 45.67 4.26
N LYS A 761 3.74 46.70 5.10
CA LYS A 761 2.57 47.42 5.55
C LYS A 761 2.15 48.45 4.47
N LYS A 762 0.91 48.35 3.99
CA LYS A 762 0.33 49.29 3.02
C LYS A 762 -0.93 49.89 3.64
N LYS A 763 -0.82 51.11 4.22
CA LYS A 763 -1.88 51.76 5.04
C LYS A 763 -2.31 50.85 6.19
N ASP A 764 -3.57 50.36 6.17
CA ASP A 764 -4.15 49.46 7.19
C ASP A 764 -4.11 47.99 6.83
N GLU A 765 -3.52 47.60 5.68
CA GLU A 765 -3.38 46.23 5.24
C GLU A 765 -1.91 45.79 5.29
N ILE A 766 -1.70 44.50 5.67
CA ILE A 766 -0.40 43.88 5.60
C ILE A 766 -0.38 42.88 4.45
N LEU A 767 0.59 43.09 3.58
CA LEU A 767 0.91 42.14 2.51
C LEU A 767 2.09 41.27 2.94
N PHE A 768 1.86 39.98 3.12
CA PHE A 768 2.94 39.00 3.34
C PHE A 768 3.62 38.70 2.00
N LEU A 769 4.90 39.00 1.92
CA LEU A 769 5.68 38.82 0.70
C LEU A 769 6.11 37.36 0.51
N ARG A 770 5.92 36.51 1.52
CA ARG A 770 6.30 35.07 1.53
C ARG A 770 7.79 34.83 1.24
N LYS A 771 8.62 35.87 1.40
CA LYS A 771 10.08 35.78 1.24
C LYS A 771 10.73 35.69 2.62
N ILE A 772 11.58 34.70 2.80
CA ILE A 772 12.42 34.51 4.00
C ILE A 772 13.61 35.46 3.87
N VAL A 773 13.85 36.24 4.90
CA VAL A 773 14.95 37.21 4.97
C VAL A 773 15.69 37.06 6.30
N PRO A 774 17.01 37.35 6.35
CA PRO A 774 17.78 37.33 7.59
C PRO A 774 17.25 38.35 8.62
N GLY A 775 17.44 38.02 9.92
CA GLY A 775 17.04 38.83 11.06
C GLY A 775 15.74 38.37 11.72
N GLY A 776 15.52 38.80 12.97
CA GLY A 776 14.28 38.52 13.70
C GLY A 776 13.14 39.44 13.27
N ALA A 777 11.87 39.06 13.52
CA ALA A 777 10.73 39.98 13.35
C ALA A 777 10.58 40.84 14.59
N ASP A 778 10.52 42.18 14.40
CA ASP A 778 10.40 43.14 15.48
C ASP A 778 8.96 43.33 15.99
N GLN A 779 7.96 42.79 15.28
CA GLN A 779 6.55 42.99 15.59
C GLN A 779 5.73 41.71 15.42
N SER A 780 4.75 41.49 16.28
CA SER A 780 3.72 40.46 16.10
C SER A 780 2.61 41.00 15.16
N TYR A 781 2.13 40.16 14.27
CA TYR A 781 1.09 40.51 13.30
C TYR A 781 -0.24 39.77 13.57
N GLY A 782 -0.46 39.30 14.79
CA GLY A 782 -1.65 38.52 15.15
C GLY A 782 -2.96 39.26 14.96
N ILE A 783 -3.00 40.55 15.35
CA ILE A 783 -4.20 41.39 15.22
C ILE A 783 -4.50 41.66 13.74
N GLU A 784 -3.51 41.86 12.93
CA GLU A 784 -3.65 42.08 11.49
C GLU A 784 -4.16 40.81 10.77
N VAL A 785 -3.68 39.64 11.17
CA VAL A 785 -4.23 38.37 10.69
C VAL A 785 -5.69 38.19 11.10
N ALA A 786 -6.04 38.54 12.34
CA ALA A 786 -7.42 38.50 12.83
C ALA A 786 -8.34 39.45 12.01
N ASN A 787 -7.82 40.62 11.62
CA ASN A 787 -8.51 41.54 10.73
C ASN A 787 -8.72 40.94 9.32
N LEU A 788 -7.72 40.32 8.74
CA LEU A 788 -7.82 39.63 7.46
C LEU A 788 -8.78 38.42 7.51
N ALA A 789 -8.91 37.77 8.65
CA ALA A 789 -9.87 36.69 8.89
C ALA A 789 -11.33 37.20 9.03
N GLY A 790 -11.55 38.51 9.05
CA GLY A 790 -12.89 39.10 9.11
C GLY A 790 -13.45 39.30 10.51
N LEU A 791 -12.61 39.37 11.55
CA LEU A 791 -13.10 39.74 12.89
C LEU A 791 -13.72 41.15 12.87
N PRO A 792 -14.78 41.40 13.67
CA PRO A 792 -15.44 42.69 13.70
C PRO A 792 -14.48 43.86 14.02
N PRO A 793 -14.56 44.99 13.30
CA PRO A 793 -13.61 46.10 13.48
C PRO A 793 -13.52 46.69 14.90
N LYS A 794 -14.60 46.57 15.66
CA LYS A 794 -14.61 46.99 17.09
C LYS A 794 -13.70 46.11 17.96
N VAL A 795 -13.70 44.77 17.69
CA VAL A 795 -12.82 43.82 18.40
C VAL A 795 -11.36 44.08 18.02
N ILE A 796 -11.07 44.29 16.76
CA ILE A 796 -9.71 44.62 16.26
C ILE A 796 -9.18 45.91 16.87
N ARG A 797 -10.00 46.93 16.99
CA ARG A 797 -9.61 48.19 17.62
C ARG A 797 -9.27 48.00 19.10
N ARG A 798 -10.14 47.28 19.84
CA ARG A 798 -9.91 47.01 21.24
C ARG A 798 -8.67 46.12 21.45
N ALA A 799 -8.43 45.16 20.59
CA ALA A 799 -7.22 44.33 20.63
C ALA A 799 -5.93 45.15 20.45
N ARG A 800 -5.95 46.15 19.54
CA ARG A 800 -4.79 47.07 19.37
C ARG A 800 -4.57 47.93 20.61
N GLU A 801 -5.64 48.45 21.23
CA GLU A 801 -5.56 49.22 22.48
C GLU A 801 -4.93 48.37 23.60
N ILE A 802 -5.41 47.14 23.79
CA ILE A 802 -4.88 46.22 24.80
C ILE A 802 -3.41 45.89 24.52
N LEU A 803 -3.03 45.63 23.25
CA LEU A 803 -1.64 45.36 22.90
C LEU A 803 -0.74 46.54 23.26
N ALA A 804 -1.16 47.78 22.94
CA ALA A 804 -0.41 48.98 23.30
C ALA A 804 -0.28 49.17 24.83
N GLU A 805 -1.33 48.83 25.59
CA GLU A 805 -1.31 48.85 27.06
C GLU A 805 -0.27 47.85 27.62
N LEU A 806 -0.24 46.60 27.11
CA LEU A 806 0.69 45.57 27.50
C LEU A 806 2.13 45.90 27.13
N GLU A 807 2.38 46.37 25.88
CA GLU A 807 3.72 46.79 25.45
C GLU A 807 4.27 48.01 26.24
N SER A 808 3.38 48.87 26.75
CA SER A 808 3.78 49.98 27.59
C SER A 808 4.14 49.58 29.01
N GLN A 809 3.57 48.50 29.52
CA GLN A 809 3.90 47.91 30.85
C GLN A 809 5.28 47.21 30.83
N ASP A 810 5.63 46.59 29.71
CA ASP A 810 6.96 45.95 29.56
C ASP A 810 8.10 46.95 29.37
N LYS A 811 7.84 48.19 28.96
CA LYS A 811 8.82 49.25 28.74
C LYS A 811 9.15 50.08 29.98
N THR A 812 8.59 49.82 31.15
CA THR A 812 9.01 50.44 32.39
C THR A 812 10.39 49.93 32.77
N PRO A 813 11.46 50.80 32.82
CA PRO A 813 12.77 50.35 33.20
C PRO A 813 12.71 49.93 34.69
N LYS A 814 12.96 48.67 34.97
CA LYS A 814 13.25 48.20 36.30
C LYS A 814 14.49 49.01 36.77
N GLN A 815 14.26 50.06 37.59
CA GLN A 815 15.32 50.65 38.37
C GLN A 815 15.95 49.51 39.20
N THR A 816 17.21 49.29 38.92
CA THR A 816 18.11 48.49 39.71
C THR A 816 18.22 49.13 41.11
N SER A 817 17.32 48.75 41.98
CA SER A 817 17.60 48.79 43.42
C SER A 817 17.89 47.33 43.80
N ALA A 818 19.16 47.07 44.03
CA ALA A 818 19.59 45.87 44.67
C ALA A 818 18.86 45.73 46.03
N ARG A 819 17.86 44.90 46.08
CA ARG A 819 17.39 44.18 47.23
C ARG A 819 17.23 42.75 46.76
N GLU A 820 18.15 41.90 47.14
CA GLU A 820 17.98 40.46 47.15
C GLU A 820 16.71 40.13 47.93
N GLU A 821 15.61 39.86 47.24
CA GLU A 821 14.53 39.08 47.84
C GLU A 821 14.91 37.61 47.67
N PRO A 822 14.93 36.84 48.76
CA PRO A 822 15.24 35.43 48.71
C PRO A 822 14.17 34.72 47.86
N GLN A 823 14.61 33.98 46.88
CA GLN A 823 13.80 33.00 46.17
C GLN A 823 13.18 32.04 47.18
N VAL A 824 11.85 32.21 47.44
CA VAL A 824 11.13 31.28 48.31
C VAL A 824 10.93 29.99 47.54
N SER A 825 11.68 28.97 47.83
CA SER A 825 11.44 27.59 47.41
C SER A 825 10.05 27.16 47.90
N LEU A 826 9.32 26.39 47.10
CA LEU A 826 8.02 25.81 47.53
C LEU A 826 8.12 24.99 48.81
N THR A 827 9.28 24.45 49.18
CA THR A 827 9.60 23.81 50.43
C THR A 827 9.69 24.82 51.60
N ALA A 828 10.12 26.07 51.37
CA ALA A 828 10.18 27.09 52.42
C ALA A 828 8.78 27.61 52.87
N LEU A 829 7.76 27.56 52.01
CA LEU A 829 6.36 27.93 52.36
C LEU A 829 5.76 26.93 53.36
N GLY A 830 6.02 25.64 53.17
CA GLY A 830 5.59 24.57 54.10
C GLY A 830 6.26 24.70 55.48
N GLU A 831 7.60 24.94 55.52
CA GLU A 831 8.37 25.10 56.75
C GLU A 831 7.94 26.35 57.54
N GLU A 832 7.63 27.47 56.86
CA GLU A 832 7.24 28.73 57.55
C GLU A 832 5.83 28.62 58.15
N GLU A 833 4.89 27.90 57.49
CA GLU A 833 3.55 27.61 58.02
C GLU A 833 3.60 26.65 59.19
N VAL A 834 4.50 25.64 59.18
CA VAL A 834 4.74 24.73 60.30
C VAL A 834 5.34 25.45 61.48
N LEU A 835 6.29 26.34 61.27
CA LEU A 835 6.92 27.15 62.31
C LEU A 835 5.93 28.17 62.93
N ALA A 836 5.07 28.80 62.12
CA ALA A 836 4.05 29.71 62.60
C ALA A 836 3.01 28.98 63.44
N THR A 837 2.60 27.80 63.02
CA THR A 837 1.62 26.96 63.78
C THR A 837 2.20 26.50 65.09
N LEU A 838 3.45 26.08 65.13
CA LEU A 838 4.18 25.71 66.39
C LEU A 838 4.32 26.88 67.36
N ARG A 839 4.67 28.09 66.87
CA ARG A 839 4.84 29.30 67.72
C ARG A 839 3.52 29.77 68.35
N ASN A 840 2.42 29.57 67.64
CA ASN A 840 1.07 30.01 68.10
C ASN A 840 0.35 28.94 68.92
N THR A 841 0.88 27.72 69.04
CA THR A 841 0.27 26.65 69.81
C THR A 841 0.60 26.73 71.28
N GLN A 842 -0.39 26.89 72.16
CA GLN A 842 -0.26 26.82 73.58
C GLN A 842 -0.22 25.37 74.05
N LEU A 843 0.96 24.83 74.23
CA LEU A 843 1.19 23.43 74.61
C LEU A 843 0.50 22.98 75.87
N GLU A 844 0.38 23.92 76.90
CA GLU A 844 -0.27 23.66 78.19
C GLU A 844 -1.78 23.47 78.14
N SER A 845 -2.41 23.83 76.99
CA SER A 845 -3.86 23.67 76.81
C SER A 845 -4.27 22.41 75.95
N LEU A 846 -3.28 21.65 75.44
CA LEU A 846 -3.51 20.48 74.62
C LEU A 846 -3.59 19.19 75.42
N THR A 847 -4.55 18.37 75.16
CA THR A 847 -4.54 16.97 75.63
C THR A 847 -3.52 16.16 74.86
N PRO A 848 -2.99 15.03 75.42
CA PRO A 848 -2.01 14.20 74.70
C PRO A 848 -2.45 13.73 73.30
N LEU A 849 -3.69 13.47 73.11
CA LEU A 849 -4.28 13.08 71.84
C LEU A 849 -4.27 14.22 70.81
N GLN A 850 -4.64 15.44 71.27
CA GLN A 850 -4.58 16.63 70.44
C GLN A 850 -3.16 17.01 70.03
N ALA A 851 -2.16 16.85 70.94
CA ALA A 851 -0.79 17.09 70.65
C ALA A 851 -0.24 16.07 69.60
N MET A 852 -0.65 14.80 69.66
CA MET A 852 -0.31 13.78 68.66
C MET A 852 -0.90 14.11 67.31
N ASN A 853 -2.22 14.49 67.25
CA ASN A 853 -2.84 14.86 66.00
C ASN A 853 -2.19 16.09 65.34
N LEU A 854 -1.89 17.11 66.15
CA LEU A 854 -1.14 18.29 65.69
C LEU A 854 0.25 17.94 65.13
N LEU A 855 0.97 17.04 65.78
CA LEU A 855 2.26 16.54 65.27
C LEU A 855 2.13 15.80 63.93
N TYR A 856 1.06 15.01 63.74
CA TYR A 856 0.78 14.37 62.48
C TYR A 856 0.44 15.37 61.36
N GLU A 857 -0.37 16.41 61.66
CA GLU A 857 -0.69 17.49 60.71
C GLU A 857 0.54 18.29 60.31
N LEU A 858 1.41 18.64 61.28
CA LEU A 858 2.65 19.34 61.02
C LEU A 858 3.64 18.51 60.21
N LYS A 859 3.72 17.21 60.47
CA LYS A 859 4.55 16.28 59.71
C LYS A 859 4.02 16.06 58.29
N ALA A 860 2.72 16.16 58.02
CA ALA A 860 2.14 16.09 56.69
C ALA A 860 2.35 17.37 55.86
N LYS A 861 2.68 18.49 56.50
CA LYS A 861 2.99 19.78 55.88
C LYS A 861 4.49 20.02 55.62
N LEU A 862 5.32 19.21 56.22
CA LEU A 862 6.76 19.11 55.96
C LEU A 862 7.06 18.13 54.80
#